data_69b7e0b74d7c16a5d5da61f12c1a0abf
#
_entry.id   69b7e0b74d7c16a5d5da61f12c1a0abf
#
_cell.length_a   1.000
_cell.length_b   1.000
_cell.length_c   1.000
_cell.angle_alpha   90.00
_cell.angle_beta   90.00
_cell.angle_gamma   90.00
#
_symmetry.space_group_name_H-M   'P 1'
#
loop_
_entity.id
_entity.type
_entity.pdbx_description
1 polymer ?
#
loop_
_entity_poly.entity_id
_entity_poly.type
_entity_poly.pdbx_seq_one_letter_code
_entity_poly.pdbx_strand_id
1 'polypeptide(L)'
;LETCREPVEMLVELTREFIRMYGEKKREKNILDFTDMEHFALEILIQKVHAAEENGENDGDWTGESKYIYHMSPAARELSMKYDEVMVDEYQDSNLVQEMITNCVSGWADGRKNIFMVGDVKQSIYRFRLARPELFMEKYEQYSLTDSTEQRIDLHKNFRSRSQVLDSANFIFRQIMGTDLGGIAYDKAAALYPGAVFPEGNKESFLPAEVLLVEKDSEELEDLMEGKDARELEALAISHRIKEIVGKELVLDKETKEYRPAKYGDIVILLRTASGWSETFTEVLSAHGIPVYAASKTGYFSALEVVTILNYLQVCDNPLQDIPLTGVLRSPLVGCTTQELAVLREEHPKGMLYDSVLNFLKEYEGQERTLYHKLHGFIVLLNEMRDLAVYTPVHELILEILRRTGYCNYAKALPNGAQRSANLAMLVEKAMDYEKTSYRGLFNFVRYIEHLQKYEVDYGEVNLSGAGEGSVEIMTIHKSKGLEFPIVILAGMGKQFNMQDLNARLLIHPDYGLGADAILPDRRLIVSTLYKQVIRRKLLEETLGEEIRVLYVALTRAKEKLIMTGTIGNLEKRLLSLYRFRENEQEQKLTSLSVLRDSKEELLSLGLRMRGKTYWDYVLPALARHRCMDELFEEFGLLPSHDNLLYDDPAEFQVKRITARTLTEAEVVEQAAGQMEDDILDNWDCEKIVDPEIRAELEKRFGFVYPYEYRKDIPVKVSVSDLKKKSYHEDTDIEEAVYFEPDIVPLVPRFIEEKKEAEKAFTGSARGTAYHRVMECLEYNKTDSTQQLKEQIDALVQSKKMSEAEAECIRISDIQSFVNGALGQRMKVAALSGLLFREQPFVISRSAAEIDEAWDSQERV
;
A
#
# COMPACT_ATOMS: atom_id res chain seq x y z
N LEU A 1 -39.86 -6.23 -15.93
CA LEU A 1 -39.65 -5.64 -14.59
C LEU A 1 -40.36 -6.47 -13.51
N GLU A 2 -41.59 -6.98 -13.71
CA GLU A 2 -42.30 -7.79 -12.70
C GLU A 2 -41.51 -9.05 -12.30
N THR A 3 -40.86 -9.74 -13.25
CA THR A 3 -40.06 -10.95 -13.01
C THR A 3 -38.77 -10.67 -12.20
N CYS A 4 -38.30 -9.41 -12.14
CA CYS A 4 -37.15 -9.03 -11.39
C CYS A 4 -37.49 -8.52 -9.97
N ARG A 5 -38.78 -8.22 -9.72
CA ARG A 5 -39.22 -7.54 -8.49
C ARG A 5 -38.94 -8.38 -7.25
N GLU A 6 -39.45 -9.60 -7.21
CA GLU A 6 -39.30 -10.48 -6.06
C GLU A 6 -37.82 -10.82 -5.72
N PRO A 7 -36.98 -11.20 -6.70
CA PRO A 7 -35.55 -11.40 -6.44
C PRO A 7 -34.82 -10.14 -5.94
N VAL A 8 -35.18 -8.96 -6.45
CA VAL A 8 -34.57 -7.70 -6.02
C VAL A 8 -35.02 -7.32 -4.60
N GLU A 9 -36.32 -7.43 -4.29
CA GLU A 9 -36.87 -7.21 -2.96
C GLU A 9 -36.20 -8.12 -1.92
N MET A 10 -36.07 -9.42 -2.24
CA MET A 10 -35.37 -10.39 -1.38
C MET A 10 -33.89 -10.05 -1.18
N LEU A 11 -33.19 -9.60 -2.23
CA LEU A 11 -31.79 -9.19 -2.14
C LEU A 11 -31.64 -7.96 -1.26
N VAL A 12 -32.54 -6.99 -1.34
CA VAL A 12 -32.56 -5.79 -0.49
C VAL A 12 -32.78 -6.19 0.98
N GLU A 13 -33.72 -7.10 1.25
CA GLU A 13 -33.97 -7.60 2.61
C GLU A 13 -32.75 -8.34 3.16
N LEU A 14 -32.14 -9.22 2.37
CA LEU A 14 -30.91 -9.94 2.74
C LEU A 14 -29.74 -8.98 3.02
N THR A 15 -29.62 -7.93 2.20
CA THR A 15 -28.58 -6.90 2.40
C THR A 15 -28.80 -6.11 3.70
N ARG A 16 -30.03 -5.75 4.01
CA ARG A 16 -30.37 -5.08 5.29
C ARG A 16 -30.06 -5.96 6.50
N GLU A 17 -30.41 -7.24 6.41
CA GLU A 17 -30.10 -8.19 7.49
C GLU A 17 -28.58 -8.38 7.65
N PHE A 18 -27.84 -8.47 6.54
CA PHE A 18 -26.39 -8.53 6.55
C PHE A 18 -25.77 -7.30 7.24
N ILE A 19 -26.22 -6.09 6.88
CA ILE A 19 -25.75 -4.83 7.50
C ILE A 19 -26.00 -4.85 9.00
N ARG A 20 -27.20 -5.30 9.45
CA ARG A 20 -27.54 -5.40 10.87
C ARG A 20 -26.61 -6.37 11.60
N MET A 21 -26.46 -7.60 11.06
CA MET A 21 -25.59 -8.62 11.66
C MET A 21 -24.12 -8.21 11.65
N TYR A 22 -23.65 -7.55 10.58
CA TYR A 22 -22.29 -7.06 10.49
C TYR A 22 -22.00 -5.97 11.54
N GLY A 23 -22.95 -5.05 11.75
CA GLY A 23 -22.87 -4.04 12.80
C GLY A 23 -22.84 -4.67 14.21
N GLU A 24 -23.65 -5.70 14.47
CA GLU A 24 -23.62 -6.45 15.73
C GLU A 24 -22.27 -7.13 15.96
N LYS A 25 -21.72 -7.77 14.94
CA LYS A 25 -20.41 -8.42 15.02
C LYS A 25 -19.26 -7.44 15.25
N LYS A 26 -19.31 -6.24 14.65
CA LYS A 26 -18.35 -5.17 14.95
C LYS A 26 -18.44 -4.72 16.41
N ARG A 27 -19.65 -4.54 16.95
CA ARG A 27 -19.86 -4.19 18.36
C ARG A 27 -19.36 -5.26 19.33
N GLU A 28 -19.63 -6.55 19.04
CA GLU A 28 -19.11 -7.67 19.84
C GLU A 28 -17.57 -7.66 19.90
N LYS A 29 -16.92 -7.28 18.81
CA LYS A 29 -15.45 -7.20 18.72
C LYS A 29 -14.88 -5.85 19.14
N ASN A 30 -15.71 -4.88 19.43
CA ASN A 30 -15.34 -3.49 19.76
C ASN A 30 -14.43 -2.86 18.69
N ILE A 31 -14.79 -3.02 17.41
CA ILE A 31 -14.08 -2.48 16.24
C ILE A 31 -14.98 -1.58 15.42
N LEU A 32 -14.40 -0.57 14.77
CA LEU A 32 -15.02 0.34 13.83
C LEU A 32 -14.27 0.33 12.50
N ASP A 33 -14.98 0.50 11.41
CA ASP A 33 -14.38 0.81 10.13
C ASP A 33 -14.51 2.32 9.79
N PHE A 34 -13.85 2.77 8.72
CA PHE A 34 -13.88 4.17 8.33
C PHE A 34 -15.29 4.66 7.98
N THR A 35 -16.12 3.82 7.39
CA THR A 35 -17.52 4.14 7.04
C THR A 35 -18.37 4.33 8.29
N ASP A 36 -18.13 3.54 9.36
CA ASP A 36 -18.81 3.76 10.64
C ASP A 36 -18.50 5.14 11.22
N MET A 37 -17.25 5.61 11.13
CA MET A 37 -16.87 6.92 11.64
C MET A 37 -17.60 8.04 10.90
N GLU A 38 -17.72 7.96 9.58
CA GLU A 38 -18.48 8.93 8.79
C GLU A 38 -19.98 8.90 9.13
N HIS A 39 -20.58 7.71 9.26
CA HIS A 39 -21.99 7.57 9.62
C HIS A 39 -22.28 8.02 11.04
N PHE A 40 -21.44 7.68 12.01
CA PHE A 40 -21.60 8.16 13.39
C PHE A 40 -21.43 9.68 13.50
N ALA A 41 -20.52 10.25 12.69
CA ALA A 41 -20.43 11.71 12.62
C ALA A 41 -21.75 12.33 12.15
N LEU A 42 -22.38 11.76 11.11
CA LEU A 42 -23.72 12.23 10.68
C LEU A 42 -24.80 12.01 11.74
N GLU A 43 -24.83 10.88 12.46
CA GLU A 43 -25.78 10.62 13.54
C GLU A 43 -25.63 11.65 14.70
N ILE A 44 -24.39 12.11 14.95
CA ILE A 44 -24.13 13.14 15.97
C ILE A 44 -24.52 14.53 15.47
N LEU A 45 -24.23 14.83 14.17
CA LEU A 45 -24.42 16.16 13.61
C LEU A 45 -25.85 16.44 13.16
N ILE A 46 -26.61 15.41 12.78
CA ILE A 46 -27.96 15.54 12.24
C ILE A 46 -28.96 14.96 13.26
N GLN A 47 -29.83 15.80 13.77
CA GLN A 47 -30.83 15.40 14.76
C GLN A 47 -32.07 14.76 14.13
N LYS A 48 -32.51 15.26 12.98
CA LYS A 48 -33.76 14.86 12.32
C LYS A 48 -33.67 15.00 10.81
N VAL A 49 -34.26 14.03 10.12
CA VAL A 49 -34.38 14.04 8.64
C VAL A 49 -35.83 13.70 8.30
N HIS A 50 -36.48 14.49 7.44
CA HIS A 50 -37.79 14.13 6.89
C HIS A 50 -37.87 14.49 5.39
N ALA A 51 -38.75 13.82 4.68
CA ALA A 51 -38.96 14.10 3.26
C ALA A 51 -39.58 15.48 3.10
N ALA A 52 -39.11 16.25 2.12
CA ALA A 52 -39.72 17.54 1.75
C ALA A 52 -41.09 17.29 1.09
N GLU A 53 -42.12 17.91 1.62
CA GLU A 53 -43.44 17.88 1.01
C GLU A 53 -43.48 18.85 -0.20
N GLU A 54 -44.11 18.45 -1.32
CA GLU A 54 -44.15 19.24 -2.56
C GLU A 54 -44.79 20.65 -2.42
N ASN A 55 -45.48 20.96 -1.33
CA ASN A 55 -46.17 22.21 -1.10
C ASN A 55 -46.04 22.76 0.35
N GLY A 56 -45.05 22.31 1.11
CA GLY A 56 -44.86 22.73 2.50
C GLY A 56 -43.79 23.81 2.68
N GLU A 57 -43.95 24.65 3.71
CA GLU A 57 -42.86 25.50 4.17
C GLU A 57 -41.68 24.66 4.61
N ASN A 58 -40.50 24.97 4.10
CA ASN A 58 -39.26 24.32 4.47
C ASN A 58 -38.87 24.76 5.91
N ASP A 59 -39.32 24.02 6.90
CA ASP A 59 -38.96 24.24 8.31
C ASP A 59 -37.71 23.42 8.71
N GLY A 60 -36.61 23.61 8.02
CA GLY A 60 -35.34 22.92 8.28
C GLY A 60 -34.14 23.81 8.02
N ASP A 61 -33.01 23.43 8.63
CA ASP A 61 -31.77 24.20 8.53
C ASP A 61 -31.17 24.10 7.12
N TRP A 62 -31.47 23.02 6.38
CA TRP A 62 -30.91 22.78 5.05
C TRP A 62 -31.77 21.83 4.22
N THR A 63 -31.96 22.17 2.93
CA THR A 63 -32.50 21.29 1.90
C THR A 63 -31.36 20.91 0.97
N GLY A 64 -30.87 19.63 1.05
CA GLY A 64 -29.95 19.11 0.07
C GLY A 64 -30.64 18.86 -1.28
N GLU A 65 -29.87 18.45 -2.31
CA GLU A 65 -30.37 17.98 -3.63
C GLU A 65 -31.40 16.83 -3.51
N SER A 66 -31.38 16.12 -2.39
CA SER A 66 -32.34 15.09 -2.09
C SER A 66 -33.63 15.73 -1.57
N LYS A 67 -34.76 15.12 -1.87
CA LYS A 67 -36.10 15.43 -1.35
C LYS A 67 -36.21 15.39 0.18
N TYR A 68 -35.12 15.70 0.92
CA TYR A 68 -35.05 15.58 2.36
C TYR A 68 -34.64 16.89 3.00
N ILE A 69 -35.27 17.21 4.12
CA ILE A 69 -34.97 18.36 4.97
C ILE A 69 -34.14 17.84 6.17
N TYR A 70 -33.06 18.50 6.48
CA TYR A 70 -32.15 18.16 7.55
C TYR A 70 -32.21 19.19 8.68
N HIS A 71 -32.20 18.71 9.94
CA HIS A 71 -32.12 19.54 11.12
C HIS A 71 -30.79 19.27 11.84
N MET A 72 -30.02 20.32 12.02
CA MET A 72 -28.74 20.22 12.73
C MET A 72 -28.95 19.97 14.22
N SER A 73 -28.12 19.11 14.78
CA SER A 73 -28.06 18.86 16.20
C SER A 73 -27.47 20.06 16.96
N PRO A 74 -27.65 20.15 18.30
CA PRO A 74 -26.94 21.13 19.11
C PRO A 74 -25.43 21.05 18.99
N ALA A 75 -24.85 19.85 18.82
CA ALA A 75 -23.42 19.64 18.61
C ALA A 75 -22.93 20.23 17.29
N ALA A 76 -23.69 20.07 16.19
CA ALA A 76 -23.37 20.68 14.92
C ALA A 76 -23.41 22.22 15.00
N ARG A 77 -24.40 22.78 15.70
CA ARG A 77 -24.51 24.23 15.90
C ARG A 77 -23.33 24.78 16.73
N GLU A 78 -22.91 24.06 17.78
CA GLU A 78 -21.73 24.42 18.55
C GLU A 78 -20.47 24.42 17.68
N LEU A 79 -20.24 23.36 16.87
CA LEU A 79 -19.11 23.27 15.96
C LEU A 79 -19.13 24.36 14.87
N SER A 80 -20.30 24.63 14.30
CA SER A 80 -20.43 25.68 13.29
C SER A 80 -20.09 27.08 13.82
N MET A 81 -20.36 27.35 15.10
CA MET A 81 -19.98 28.59 15.78
C MET A 81 -18.51 28.64 16.18
N LYS A 82 -17.88 27.48 16.34
CA LYS A 82 -16.49 27.36 16.76
C LYS A 82 -15.51 27.69 15.62
N TYR A 83 -15.87 27.36 14.37
CA TYR A 83 -15.00 27.54 13.24
C TYR A 83 -15.33 28.85 12.49
N ASP A 84 -14.33 29.74 12.35
CA ASP A 84 -14.45 30.95 11.56
C ASP A 84 -14.44 30.65 10.07
N GLU A 85 -13.57 29.70 9.64
CA GLU A 85 -13.45 29.26 8.24
C GLU A 85 -13.30 27.74 8.19
N VAL A 86 -13.90 27.12 7.19
CA VAL A 86 -13.77 25.70 6.86
C VAL A 86 -13.12 25.60 5.49
N MET A 87 -11.91 25.03 5.44
CA MET A 87 -11.14 24.91 4.21
C MET A 87 -11.10 23.46 3.75
N VAL A 88 -11.48 23.20 2.51
CA VAL A 88 -11.49 21.85 1.92
C VAL A 88 -10.61 21.84 0.68
N ASP A 89 -9.56 21.02 0.72
CA ASP A 89 -8.70 20.78 -0.43
C ASP A 89 -9.16 19.52 -1.19
N GLU A 90 -8.80 19.44 -2.48
CA GLU A 90 -9.19 18.33 -3.36
C GLU A 90 -10.71 18.06 -3.35
N TYR A 91 -11.52 19.13 -3.31
CA TYR A 91 -12.96 19.04 -3.12
C TYR A 91 -13.68 18.19 -4.18
N GLN A 92 -13.14 18.05 -5.40
CA GLN A 92 -13.68 17.18 -6.45
C GLN A 92 -13.70 15.69 -6.10
N ASP A 93 -13.01 15.28 -5.03
CA ASP A 93 -13.00 13.90 -4.54
C ASP A 93 -13.98 13.65 -3.38
N SER A 94 -14.71 14.67 -2.96
CA SER A 94 -15.70 14.56 -1.89
C SER A 94 -16.91 13.72 -2.31
N ASN A 95 -17.43 12.95 -1.36
CA ASN A 95 -18.69 12.23 -1.49
C ASN A 95 -19.82 12.98 -0.77
N LEU A 96 -21.08 12.52 -0.92
CA LEU A 96 -22.25 13.15 -0.28
C LEU A 96 -22.16 13.18 1.26
N VAL A 97 -21.58 12.15 1.87
CA VAL A 97 -21.45 12.08 3.33
C VAL A 97 -20.50 13.17 3.82
N GLN A 98 -19.36 13.31 3.15
CA GLN A 98 -18.36 14.35 3.46
C GLN A 98 -18.89 15.76 3.21
N GLU A 99 -19.65 15.95 2.13
CA GLU A 99 -20.37 17.21 1.85
C GLU A 99 -21.32 17.57 3.00
N MET A 100 -22.13 16.60 3.45
CA MET A 100 -23.06 16.81 4.57
C MET A 100 -22.32 17.14 5.87
N ILE A 101 -21.25 16.43 6.19
CA ILE A 101 -20.43 16.73 7.38
C ILE A 101 -19.87 18.15 7.30
N THR A 102 -19.30 18.54 6.14
CA THR A 102 -18.74 19.88 5.90
C THR A 102 -19.80 20.96 6.10
N ASN A 103 -21.00 20.76 5.56
CA ASN A 103 -22.10 21.69 5.71
C ASN A 103 -22.58 21.79 7.17
N CYS A 104 -22.62 20.68 7.91
CA CYS A 104 -23.00 20.67 9.32
C CYS A 104 -22.00 21.40 10.24
N VAL A 105 -20.69 21.35 9.92
CA VAL A 105 -19.66 21.99 10.76
C VAL A 105 -19.35 23.45 10.32
N SER A 106 -19.87 23.87 9.19
CA SER A 106 -19.76 25.24 8.69
C SER A 106 -20.93 26.11 9.12
N GLY A 107 -20.89 27.40 8.79
CA GLY A 107 -21.98 28.32 8.99
C GLY A 107 -23.06 28.27 7.92
N TRP A 108 -23.08 27.28 7.05
CA TRP A 108 -23.97 27.19 5.89
C TRP A 108 -25.45 27.32 6.26
N ALA A 109 -25.88 26.54 7.29
CA ALA A 109 -27.28 26.59 7.76
C ALA A 109 -27.71 27.95 8.34
N ASP A 110 -26.78 28.70 8.91
CA ASP A 110 -27.00 30.03 9.47
C ASP A 110 -26.84 31.15 8.41
N GLY A 111 -26.62 30.76 7.14
CA GLY A 111 -26.38 31.69 6.04
C GLY A 111 -24.99 32.33 6.02
N ARG A 112 -24.10 31.92 6.92
CA ARG A 112 -22.68 32.32 6.89
C ARG A 112 -21.96 31.53 5.81
N LYS A 113 -21.34 32.19 4.87
CA LYS A 113 -20.62 31.57 3.76
C LYS A 113 -19.14 31.50 4.09
N ASN A 114 -18.78 30.62 5.03
CA ASN A 114 -17.43 30.46 5.56
C ASN A 114 -16.71 29.21 5.08
N ILE A 115 -17.09 28.69 3.91
CA ILE A 115 -16.43 27.52 3.31
C ILE A 115 -15.52 27.98 2.17
N PHE A 116 -14.25 27.60 2.21
CA PHE A 116 -13.28 27.79 1.14
C PHE A 116 -12.92 26.43 0.53
N MET A 117 -13.20 26.24 -0.75
CA MET A 117 -13.02 24.97 -1.44
C MET A 117 -12.01 25.13 -2.57
N VAL A 118 -11.06 24.20 -2.67
CA VAL A 118 -10.10 24.13 -3.75
C VAL A 118 -10.21 22.78 -4.44
N GLY A 119 -10.19 22.78 -5.77
CA GLY A 119 -10.27 21.55 -6.53
C GLY A 119 -10.06 21.73 -8.03
N ASP A 120 -9.92 20.61 -8.71
CA ASP A 120 -9.85 20.51 -10.16
C ASP A 120 -10.61 19.25 -10.63
N VAL A 121 -11.77 19.44 -11.26
CA VAL A 121 -12.61 18.34 -11.76
C VAL A 121 -11.85 17.41 -12.69
N LYS A 122 -10.90 17.94 -13.46
CA LYS A 122 -10.05 17.14 -14.35
C LYS A 122 -9.18 16.12 -13.58
N GLN A 123 -9.01 16.30 -12.25
CA GLN A 123 -8.25 15.41 -11.37
C GLN A 123 -9.13 14.53 -10.47
N SER A 124 -10.45 14.47 -10.69
CA SER A 124 -11.35 13.56 -9.95
C SER A 124 -11.18 12.13 -10.46
N ILE A 125 -10.52 11.30 -9.67
CA ILE A 125 -10.16 9.91 -10.01
C ILE A 125 -10.50 8.90 -8.91
N TYR A 126 -11.36 9.26 -7.95
CA TYR A 126 -11.76 8.41 -6.82
C TYR A 126 -13.24 8.02 -6.83
N ARG A 127 -13.81 7.81 -8.02
CA ARG A 127 -15.19 7.37 -8.17
C ARG A 127 -15.47 6.04 -7.45
N PHE A 128 -14.52 5.13 -7.43
CA PHE A 128 -14.61 3.87 -6.69
C PHE A 128 -14.75 4.07 -5.16
N ARG A 129 -14.51 5.28 -4.64
CA ARG A 129 -14.81 5.73 -3.26
C ARG A 129 -16.08 6.56 -3.18
N LEU A 130 -16.94 6.49 -4.19
CA LEU A 130 -18.17 7.26 -4.31
C LEU A 130 -17.96 8.79 -4.37
N ALA A 131 -16.77 9.23 -4.80
CA ALA A 131 -16.55 10.65 -5.08
C ALA A 131 -17.53 11.16 -6.15
N ARG A 132 -18.08 12.34 -5.94
CA ARG A 132 -19.06 13.00 -6.81
C ARG A 132 -18.52 14.34 -7.32
N PRO A 133 -17.81 14.35 -8.44
CA PRO A 133 -17.31 15.59 -9.04
C PRO A 133 -18.43 16.56 -9.41
N GLU A 134 -19.68 16.08 -9.57
CA GLU A 134 -20.87 16.86 -9.82
C GLU A 134 -21.08 17.92 -8.74
N LEU A 135 -20.80 17.61 -7.47
CA LEU A 135 -20.90 18.56 -6.34
C LEU A 135 -20.01 19.81 -6.54
N PHE A 136 -18.82 19.59 -7.10
CA PHE A 136 -17.92 20.70 -7.43
C PHE A 136 -18.38 21.44 -8.68
N MET A 137 -18.84 20.71 -9.71
CA MET A 137 -19.31 21.32 -10.95
C MET A 137 -20.53 22.21 -10.75
N GLU A 138 -21.48 21.84 -9.91
CA GLU A 138 -22.62 22.68 -9.57
C GLU A 138 -22.17 24.00 -8.96
N LYS A 139 -21.26 23.98 -8.01
CA LYS A 139 -20.67 25.19 -7.44
C LYS A 139 -19.90 26.00 -8.48
N TYR A 140 -19.15 25.30 -9.36
CA TYR A 140 -18.41 25.94 -10.45
C TYR A 140 -19.34 26.72 -11.44
N GLU A 141 -20.52 26.17 -11.70
CA GLU A 141 -21.49 26.79 -12.60
C GLU A 141 -22.32 27.92 -11.92
N GLN A 142 -22.64 27.74 -10.63
CA GLN A 142 -23.49 28.65 -9.87
C GLN A 142 -22.73 29.85 -9.32
N TYR A 143 -21.47 29.69 -8.91
CA TYR A 143 -20.70 30.73 -8.25
C TYR A 143 -20.24 31.82 -9.23
N SER A 144 -20.29 33.05 -8.78
CA SER A 144 -19.96 34.24 -9.59
C SER A 144 -18.45 34.43 -9.77
N LEU A 145 -18.04 34.87 -10.95
CA LEU A 145 -16.65 35.32 -11.20
C LEU A 145 -16.36 36.72 -10.64
N THR A 146 -17.41 37.46 -10.31
CA THR A 146 -17.28 38.79 -9.71
C THR A 146 -17.44 38.68 -8.19
N ASP A 147 -17.01 39.75 -7.50
CA ASP A 147 -17.08 39.82 -6.04
C ASP A 147 -18.51 39.58 -5.53
N SER A 148 -18.69 38.50 -4.79
CA SER A 148 -19.96 38.05 -4.22
C SER A 148 -19.74 37.13 -3.01
N THR A 149 -20.81 36.83 -2.27
CA THR A 149 -20.78 35.90 -1.14
C THR A 149 -20.50 34.44 -1.58
N GLU A 150 -20.73 34.13 -2.84
CA GLU A 150 -20.44 32.86 -3.49
C GLU A 150 -19.60 33.16 -4.72
N GLN A 151 -18.28 33.21 -4.51
CA GLN A 151 -17.32 33.59 -5.50
C GLN A 151 -16.50 32.42 -6.01
N ARG A 152 -16.33 32.36 -7.33
CA ARG A 152 -15.43 31.46 -8.04
C ARG A 152 -14.17 32.19 -8.45
N ILE A 153 -13.01 31.60 -8.18
CA ILE A 153 -11.69 32.07 -8.61
C ILE A 153 -11.06 31.02 -9.48
N ASP A 154 -10.84 31.28 -10.75
CA ASP A 154 -10.23 30.36 -11.69
C ASP A 154 -8.70 30.52 -11.69
N LEU A 155 -7.98 29.45 -11.42
CA LEU A 155 -6.51 29.40 -11.45
C LEU A 155 -6.04 28.73 -12.75
N HIS A 156 -5.47 29.51 -13.67
CA HIS A 156 -5.06 29.03 -14.99
C HIS A 156 -3.58 28.68 -15.09
N LYS A 157 -2.73 29.21 -14.19
CA LYS A 157 -1.28 29.05 -14.25
C LYS A 157 -0.81 27.77 -13.56
N ASN A 158 -0.06 26.98 -14.29
CA ASN A 158 0.66 25.84 -13.75
C ASN A 158 2.10 26.23 -13.42
N PHE A 159 2.47 26.18 -12.14
CA PHE A 159 3.80 26.51 -11.63
C PHE A 159 4.73 25.29 -11.48
N ARG A 160 4.32 24.15 -12.03
CA ARG A 160 5.01 22.87 -11.89
C ARG A 160 5.80 22.51 -13.14
N SER A 161 5.13 22.53 -14.27
CA SER A 161 5.62 21.87 -15.49
C SER A 161 6.14 22.87 -16.53
N ARG A 162 7.05 22.41 -17.38
CA ARG A 162 7.50 23.16 -18.56
C ARG A 162 6.39 23.30 -19.60
N SER A 163 6.52 24.33 -20.46
CA SER A 163 5.57 24.58 -21.55
C SER A 163 5.38 23.36 -22.46
N GLN A 164 6.46 22.65 -22.83
CA GLN A 164 6.39 21.47 -23.72
C GLN A 164 5.49 20.36 -23.15
N VAL A 165 5.56 20.12 -21.85
CA VAL A 165 4.68 19.15 -21.18
C VAL A 165 3.24 19.63 -21.16
N LEU A 166 3.03 20.93 -20.85
CA LEU A 166 1.69 21.51 -20.80
C LEU A 166 1.03 21.57 -22.17
N ASP A 167 1.78 21.95 -23.21
CA ASP A 167 1.29 22.05 -24.59
C ASP A 167 0.91 20.66 -25.11
N SER A 168 1.70 19.64 -24.83
CA SER A 168 1.37 18.26 -25.21
C SER A 168 0.10 17.74 -24.50
N ALA A 169 -0.06 18.03 -23.22
CA ALA A 169 -1.28 17.69 -22.48
C ALA A 169 -2.50 18.47 -23.02
N ASN A 170 -2.36 19.80 -23.21
CA ASN A 170 -3.42 20.62 -23.79
C ASN A 170 -3.85 20.12 -25.17
N PHE A 171 -2.89 19.78 -26.05
CA PHE A 171 -3.18 19.25 -27.37
C PHE A 171 -4.04 17.99 -27.33
N ILE A 172 -3.70 17.04 -26.46
CA ILE A 172 -4.45 15.79 -26.32
C ILE A 172 -5.84 16.05 -25.72
N PHE A 173 -5.93 16.77 -24.59
CA PHE A 173 -7.20 16.90 -23.84
C PHE A 173 -8.23 17.80 -24.53
N ARG A 174 -7.84 18.79 -25.33
CA ARG A 174 -8.78 19.53 -26.17
C ARG A 174 -9.54 18.63 -27.15
N GLN A 175 -8.97 17.46 -27.47
CA GLN A 175 -9.56 16.54 -28.43
C GLN A 175 -10.35 15.40 -27.79
N ILE A 176 -10.09 15.07 -26.54
CA ILE A 176 -10.69 13.87 -25.91
C ILE A 176 -11.61 14.17 -24.73
N MET A 177 -11.45 15.33 -24.05
CA MET A 177 -12.22 15.67 -22.85
C MET A 177 -13.32 16.69 -23.17
N GLY A 178 -14.57 16.33 -22.91
CA GLY A 178 -15.74 17.17 -23.13
C GLY A 178 -16.74 17.01 -21.98
N THR A 179 -17.78 17.87 -21.97
CA THR A 179 -18.88 17.79 -20.99
C THR A 179 -19.63 16.47 -21.05
N ASP A 180 -19.74 15.90 -22.26
CA ASP A 180 -20.38 14.61 -22.55
C ASP A 180 -19.55 13.40 -22.08
N LEU A 181 -18.23 13.54 -22.02
CA LEU A 181 -17.32 12.52 -21.58
C LEU A 181 -16.07 13.19 -20.95
N GLY A 182 -15.89 13.03 -19.65
CA GLY A 182 -14.86 13.71 -18.88
C GLY A 182 -15.38 14.72 -17.87
N GLY A 183 -16.64 15.17 -18.03
CA GLY A 183 -17.37 15.99 -17.06
C GLY A 183 -17.13 17.49 -17.20
N ILE A 184 -16.18 17.95 -18.03
CA ILE A 184 -15.87 19.36 -18.27
C ILE A 184 -15.45 19.58 -19.73
N ALA A 185 -15.82 20.71 -20.31
CA ALA A 185 -15.28 21.15 -21.60
C ALA A 185 -13.82 21.59 -21.41
N TYR A 186 -12.89 20.94 -22.15
CA TYR A 186 -11.49 21.34 -22.11
C TYR A 186 -11.25 22.48 -23.13
N ASP A 187 -11.67 23.66 -22.75
CA ASP A 187 -11.54 24.88 -23.53
C ASP A 187 -10.32 25.73 -23.08
N LYS A 188 -10.26 26.97 -23.55
CA LYS A 188 -9.21 27.93 -23.17
C LYS A 188 -9.22 28.26 -21.67
N ALA A 189 -10.36 28.16 -20.99
CA ALA A 189 -10.47 28.42 -19.57
C ALA A 189 -9.96 27.20 -18.74
N ALA A 190 -10.15 25.98 -19.26
CA ALA A 190 -9.71 24.74 -18.62
C ALA A 190 -8.25 24.36 -18.97
N ALA A 191 -7.65 24.97 -20.00
CA ALA A 191 -6.31 24.70 -20.45
C ALA A 191 -5.24 25.12 -19.43
N LEU A 192 -4.09 24.44 -19.47
CA LEU A 192 -2.95 24.73 -18.61
C LEU A 192 -2.03 25.77 -19.26
N TYR A 193 -1.69 26.80 -18.51
CA TYR A 193 -0.76 27.84 -18.95
C TYR A 193 0.52 27.83 -18.10
N PRO A 194 1.70 28.02 -18.71
CA PRO A 194 2.95 28.03 -17.97
C PRO A 194 3.00 29.21 -16.99
N GLY A 195 3.28 28.92 -15.73
CA GLY A 195 3.50 29.90 -14.68
C GLY A 195 4.89 29.78 -14.04
N ALA A 196 5.52 28.59 -14.18
CA ALA A 196 6.88 28.36 -13.72
C ALA A 196 7.91 28.98 -14.68
N VAL A 197 8.94 29.59 -14.11
CA VAL A 197 10.09 30.10 -14.88
C VAL A 197 11.24 29.11 -14.70
N PHE A 198 11.62 28.51 -15.80
CA PHE A 198 12.81 27.64 -15.86
C PHE A 198 14.01 28.45 -16.34
N PRO A 199 15.20 28.28 -15.74
CA PRO A 199 16.41 28.93 -16.24
C PRO A 199 16.65 28.63 -17.73
N GLU A 200 17.20 29.57 -18.49
CA GLU A 200 17.58 29.31 -19.88
C GLU A 200 18.67 28.23 -19.91
N GLY A 201 18.36 27.07 -20.45
CA GLY A 201 19.29 25.96 -20.69
C GLY A 201 19.59 25.79 -22.17
N ASN A 202 20.47 24.86 -22.49
CA ASN A 202 20.77 24.54 -23.89
C ASN A 202 19.50 23.98 -24.55
N LYS A 203 19.00 24.59 -25.62
CA LYS A 203 17.74 24.18 -26.28
C LYS A 203 17.76 22.72 -26.74
N GLU A 204 18.91 22.16 -26.99
CA GLU A 204 19.13 20.76 -27.39
C GLU A 204 18.85 19.74 -26.23
N SER A 205 18.82 20.22 -24.98
CA SER A 205 18.58 19.38 -23.80
C SER A 205 17.10 19.23 -23.42
N PHE A 206 16.20 19.95 -24.10
CA PHE A 206 14.77 19.95 -23.79
C PHE A 206 13.99 19.35 -24.94
N LEU A 207 13.88 18.03 -24.89
CA LEU A 207 13.18 17.26 -25.90
C LEU A 207 11.65 17.35 -25.73
N PRO A 208 10.90 17.25 -26.84
CA PRO A 208 9.44 17.21 -26.86
C PRO A 208 8.90 16.01 -26.06
N ALA A 209 7.59 15.96 -25.87
CA ALA A 209 6.94 14.77 -25.31
C ALA A 209 7.19 13.56 -26.22
N GLU A 210 7.64 12.45 -25.64
CA GLU A 210 7.97 11.26 -26.43
C GLU A 210 6.81 10.26 -26.43
N VAL A 211 6.64 9.61 -27.58
CA VAL A 211 5.65 8.55 -27.77
C VAL A 211 6.36 7.31 -28.32
N LEU A 212 6.48 6.29 -27.50
CA LEU A 212 7.16 5.04 -27.83
C LEU A 212 6.12 3.96 -28.16
N LEU A 213 5.97 3.64 -29.43
CA LEU A 213 5.03 2.65 -29.93
C LEU A 213 5.74 1.29 -30.05
N VAL A 214 5.53 0.42 -29.06
CA VAL A 214 6.14 -0.92 -29.01
C VAL A 214 5.26 -1.89 -29.80
N GLU A 215 5.73 -2.32 -30.96
CA GLU A 215 4.97 -3.23 -31.80
C GLU A 215 5.09 -4.68 -31.34
N LYS A 216 3.92 -5.30 -31.07
CA LYS A 216 3.80 -6.62 -30.48
C LYS A 216 3.70 -7.75 -31.52
N ASP A 217 3.04 -7.50 -32.66
CA ASP A 217 2.66 -8.52 -33.65
C ASP A 217 3.39 -8.27 -34.98
N SER A 218 4.73 -8.16 -35.02
CA SER A 218 5.47 -8.17 -36.27
C SER A 218 5.86 -9.60 -36.62
N GLU A 219 5.82 -9.94 -37.92
CA GLU A 219 6.25 -11.25 -38.46
C GLU A 219 7.67 -11.61 -38.00
N GLU A 220 8.49 -10.60 -37.66
CA GLU A 220 9.85 -10.73 -37.15
C GLU A 220 9.93 -11.20 -35.70
N LEU A 221 8.82 -11.11 -34.92
CA LEU A 221 8.80 -11.46 -33.48
C LEU A 221 8.72 -12.96 -33.24
N GLU A 222 8.07 -13.71 -34.13
CA GLU A 222 7.88 -15.16 -33.98
C GLU A 222 9.22 -15.91 -33.93
N ASP A 223 10.25 -15.41 -34.64
CA ASP A 223 11.57 -16.06 -34.74
C ASP A 223 12.60 -15.54 -33.70
N LEU A 224 12.49 -14.28 -33.23
CA LEU A 224 13.55 -13.61 -32.48
C LEU A 224 13.29 -13.50 -30.97
N MET A 225 12.02 -13.48 -30.55
CA MET A 225 11.63 -13.26 -29.17
C MET A 225 10.53 -14.24 -28.71
N GLU A 226 10.65 -15.50 -29.12
CA GLU A 226 9.72 -16.57 -28.75
C GLU A 226 9.58 -16.65 -27.23
N GLY A 227 8.38 -16.30 -26.71
CA GLY A 227 8.02 -16.44 -25.31
C GLY A 227 7.97 -15.16 -24.49
N LYS A 228 8.42 -14.00 -24.96
CA LYS A 228 8.28 -12.73 -24.21
C LYS A 228 6.87 -12.18 -24.35
N ASP A 229 6.26 -11.81 -23.21
CA ASP A 229 4.93 -11.21 -23.20
C ASP A 229 5.00 -9.69 -23.54
N ALA A 230 3.82 -9.10 -23.80
CA ALA A 230 3.71 -7.68 -24.15
C ALA A 230 4.29 -6.73 -23.06
N ARG A 231 4.29 -7.14 -21.80
CA ARG A 231 4.79 -6.36 -20.66
C ARG A 231 6.32 -6.38 -20.64
N GLU A 232 6.91 -7.53 -20.94
CA GLU A 232 8.36 -7.70 -21.01
C GLU A 232 8.95 -6.86 -22.14
N LEU A 233 8.31 -6.85 -23.33
CA LEU A 233 8.75 -6.04 -24.47
C LEU A 233 8.68 -4.54 -24.14
N GLU A 234 7.64 -4.10 -23.49
CA GLU A 234 7.51 -2.71 -23.08
C GLU A 234 8.54 -2.33 -22.01
N ALA A 235 8.75 -3.19 -21.01
CA ALA A 235 9.76 -2.99 -19.97
C ALA A 235 11.17 -2.90 -20.55
N LEU A 236 11.46 -3.71 -21.58
CA LEU A 236 12.73 -3.69 -22.30
C LEU A 236 12.93 -2.38 -23.05
N ALA A 237 11.91 -1.91 -23.79
CA ALA A 237 11.95 -0.62 -24.46
C ALA A 237 12.19 0.54 -23.47
N ILE A 238 11.54 0.48 -22.31
CA ILE A 238 11.74 1.46 -21.22
C ILE A 238 13.17 1.36 -20.67
N SER A 239 13.73 0.15 -20.49
CA SER A 239 15.08 -0.02 -19.95
C SER A 239 16.13 0.65 -20.84
N HIS A 240 16.03 0.46 -22.16
CA HIS A 240 16.91 1.13 -23.12
C HIS A 240 16.76 2.64 -23.07
N ARG A 241 15.52 3.15 -23.00
CA ARG A 241 15.29 4.60 -22.94
C ARG A 241 15.83 5.22 -21.65
N ILE A 242 15.69 4.54 -20.50
CA ILE A 242 16.25 5.01 -19.23
C ILE A 242 17.78 5.11 -19.30
N LYS A 243 18.47 4.13 -19.90
CA LYS A 243 19.93 4.17 -20.12
C LYS A 243 20.38 5.30 -21.04
N GLU A 244 19.54 5.69 -21.99
CA GLU A 244 19.81 6.87 -22.84
C GLU A 244 19.64 8.20 -22.08
N ILE A 245 18.73 8.26 -21.11
CA ILE A 245 18.42 9.46 -20.33
C ILE A 245 19.45 9.70 -19.23
N VAL A 246 19.72 8.66 -18.42
CA VAL A 246 20.56 8.78 -17.24
C VAL A 246 21.99 9.17 -17.59
N GLY A 247 22.50 10.21 -16.94
CA GLY A 247 23.83 10.77 -17.15
C GLY A 247 23.97 11.65 -18.41
N LYS A 248 22.96 11.73 -19.29
CA LYS A 248 23.02 12.49 -20.54
C LYS A 248 22.02 13.64 -20.60
N GLU A 249 20.74 13.37 -20.29
CA GLU A 249 19.72 14.42 -20.28
C GLU A 249 19.82 15.27 -19.00
N LEU A 250 19.47 16.54 -19.09
CA LEU A 250 19.58 17.48 -18.00
C LEU A 250 18.26 17.66 -17.25
N VAL A 251 18.33 17.70 -15.96
CA VAL A 251 17.20 17.94 -15.05
C VAL A 251 17.55 19.09 -14.10
N LEU A 252 16.58 19.95 -13.80
CA LEU A 252 16.74 21.06 -12.89
C LEU A 252 16.78 20.55 -11.42
N ASP A 253 17.89 20.78 -10.75
CA ASP A 253 18.02 20.45 -9.34
C ASP A 253 17.15 21.37 -8.48
N LYS A 254 16.42 20.78 -7.51
CA LYS A 254 15.46 21.52 -6.68
C LYS A 254 16.13 22.51 -5.73
N GLU A 255 17.32 22.16 -5.23
CA GLU A 255 18.05 22.93 -4.20
C GLU A 255 18.93 23.99 -4.84
N THR A 256 19.77 23.58 -5.78
CA THR A 256 20.76 24.48 -6.40
C THR A 256 20.17 25.36 -7.49
N LYS A 257 19.03 25.01 -8.05
CA LYS A 257 18.42 25.65 -9.24
C LYS A 257 19.31 25.64 -10.48
N GLU A 258 20.24 24.70 -10.55
CA GLU A 258 21.13 24.47 -11.68
C GLU A 258 20.78 23.16 -12.39
N TYR A 259 21.13 23.07 -13.68
CA TYR A 259 20.92 21.84 -14.42
C TYR A 259 22.04 20.83 -14.12
N ARG A 260 21.63 19.61 -13.83
CA ARG A 260 22.50 18.45 -13.64
C ARG A 260 22.07 17.28 -14.51
N PRO A 261 22.98 16.33 -14.79
CA PRO A 261 22.58 15.08 -15.45
C PRO A 261 21.50 14.35 -14.66
N ALA A 262 20.56 13.76 -15.39
CA ALA A 262 19.47 12.96 -14.80
C ALA A 262 20.01 11.72 -14.07
N LYS A 263 19.42 11.39 -12.94
CA LYS A 263 19.70 10.21 -12.14
C LYS A 263 18.49 9.28 -12.19
N TYR A 264 18.65 8.03 -11.79
CA TYR A 264 17.54 7.07 -11.68
C TYR A 264 16.38 7.57 -10.81
N GLY A 265 16.69 8.24 -9.69
CA GLY A 265 15.67 8.81 -8.80
C GLY A 265 14.87 9.99 -9.37
N ASP A 266 15.26 10.54 -10.51
CA ASP A 266 14.47 11.58 -11.21
C ASP A 266 13.35 10.99 -12.07
N ILE A 267 13.33 9.67 -12.28
CA ILE A 267 12.45 8.96 -13.19
C ILE A 267 11.38 8.19 -12.43
N VAL A 268 10.12 8.40 -12.79
CA VAL A 268 9.00 7.58 -12.32
C VAL A 268 8.32 6.88 -13.48
N ILE A 269 7.95 5.61 -13.27
CA ILE A 269 7.10 4.85 -14.19
C ILE A 269 5.70 4.80 -13.60
N LEU A 270 4.73 5.37 -14.31
CA LEU A 270 3.33 5.39 -13.92
C LEU A 270 2.56 4.30 -14.65
N LEU A 271 1.84 3.49 -13.86
CA LEU A 271 0.99 2.40 -14.34
C LEU A 271 -0.46 2.65 -13.95
N ARG A 272 -1.43 2.25 -14.78
CA ARG A 272 -2.86 2.27 -14.42
C ARG A 272 -3.15 1.30 -13.26
N THR A 273 -2.53 0.12 -13.29
CA THR A 273 -2.61 -0.91 -12.24
C THR A 273 -1.25 -1.54 -12.03
N ALA A 274 -0.87 -1.78 -10.79
CA ALA A 274 0.42 -2.38 -10.45
C ALA A 274 0.44 -3.90 -10.63
N SER A 275 -0.66 -4.59 -10.29
CA SER A 275 -0.73 -6.06 -10.28
C SER A 275 -0.33 -6.69 -11.62
N GLY A 276 0.64 -7.59 -11.58
CA GLY A 276 1.19 -8.32 -12.72
C GLY A 276 2.02 -7.45 -13.68
N TRP A 277 2.16 -6.14 -13.44
CA TRP A 277 2.98 -5.22 -14.23
C TRP A 277 4.23 -4.77 -13.47
N SER A 278 4.06 -4.37 -12.21
CA SER A 278 5.19 -3.90 -11.42
C SER A 278 6.26 -4.97 -11.21
N GLU A 279 5.85 -6.21 -11.03
CA GLU A 279 6.75 -7.35 -10.87
C GLU A 279 7.58 -7.57 -12.14
N THR A 280 6.90 -7.68 -13.32
CA THR A 280 7.59 -7.87 -14.62
C THR A 280 8.53 -6.70 -14.93
N PHE A 281 8.09 -5.46 -14.69
CA PHE A 281 8.92 -4.28 -14.89
C PHE A 281 10.13 -4.26 -13.95
N THR A 282 9.94 -4.61 -12.69
CA THR A 282 11.04 -4.69 -11.71
C THR A 282 12.05 -5.75 -12.12
N GLU A 283 11.60 -6.91 -12.56
CA GLU A 283 12.45 -8.02 -12.99
C GLU A 283 13.29 -7.63 -14.21
N VAL A 284 12.65 -7.15 -15.28
CA VAL A 284 13.33 -6.76 -16.51
C VAL A 284 14.32 -5.60 -16.28
N LEU A 285 13.89 -4.53 -15.60
CA LEU A 285 14.76 -3.37 -15.36
C LEU A 285 15.95 -3.73 -14.47
N SER A 286 15.73 -4.55 -13.43
CA SER A 286 16.80 -5.02 -12.55
C SER A 286 17.79 -5.92 -13.29
N ALA A 287 17.32 -6.80 -14.20
CA ALA A 287 18.17 -7.63 -15.05
C ALA A 287 19.09 -6.79 -15.97
N HIS A 288 18.63 -5.59 -16.36
CA HIS A 288 19.41 -4.62 -17.14
C HIS A 288 20.23 -3.64 -16.29
N GLY A 289 20.40 -3.91 -14.98
CA GLY A 289 21.25 -3.11 -14.09
C GLY A 289 20.63 -1.77 -13.66
N ILE A 290 19.33 -1.57 -13.87
CA ILE A 290 18.61 -0.36 -13.46
C ILE A 290 18.06 -0.57 -12.05
N PRO A 291 18.47 0.23 -11.05
CA PRO A 291 17.90 0.15 -9.70
C PRO A 291 16.43 0.61 -9.74
N VAL A 292 15.53 -0.25 -9.30
CA VAL A 292 14.08 -0.02 -9.34
C VAL A 292 13.47 -0.19 -7.97
N TYR A 293 12.53 0.67 -7.66
CA TYR A 293 11.67 0.57 -6.48
C TYR A 293 10.19 0.55 -6.89
N ALA A 294 9.50 -0.53 -6.57
CA ALA A 294 8.06 -0.65 -6.75
C ALA A 294 7.37 -0.78 -5.40
N ALA A 295 6.64 0.26 -4.98
CA ALA A 295 5.83 0.20 -3.76
C ALA A 295 4.63 -0.74 -3.96
N SER A 296 4.84 -2.05 -3.82
CA SER A 296 3.77 -3.04 -3.83
C SER A 296 2.95 -2.95 -2.53
N LYS A 297 1.61 -2.99 -2.65
CA LYS A 297 0.72 -3.14 -1.47
C LYS A 297 0.40 -4.59 -1.17
N THR A 298 0.81 -5.50 -2.04
CA THR A 298 0.55 -6.93 -1.99
C THR A 298 1.84 -7.67 -2.31
N GLY A 299 2.00 -8.86 -1.80
CA GLY A 299 3.14 -9.70 -2.14
C GLY A 299 4.18 -9.83 -1.04
N TYR A 300 4.02 -9.19 0.12
CA TYR A 300 4.95 -9.34 1.25
C TYR A 300 5.12 -10.81 1.66
N PHE A 301 4.01 -11.52 1.86
CA PHE A 301 4.04 -12.94 2.21
C PHE A 301 4.40 -13.86 1.04
N SER A 302 4.47 -13.33 -0.19
CA SER A 302 4.94 -14.04 -1.38
C SER A 302 6.40 -13.77 -1.70
N ALA A 303 7.02 -12.78 -1.05
CA ALA A 303 8.44 -12.47 -1.21
C ALA A 303 9.29 -13.68 -0.80
N LEU A 304 10.21 -14.08 -1.67
CA LEU A 304 10.99 -15.33 -1.54
C LEU A 304 11.71 -15.43 -0.19
N GLU A 305 12.30 -14.33 0.26
CA GLU A 305 13.00 -14.26 1.55
C GLU A 305 12.05 -14.47 2.73
N VAL A 306 10.82 -13.96 2.65
CA VAL A 306 9.80 -14.13 3.70
C VAL A 306 9.24 -15.55 3.67
N VAL A 307 8.86 -16.06 2.48
CA VAL A 307 8.37 -17.44 2.29
C VAL A 307 9.37 -18.46 2.82
N THR A 308 10.66 -18.26 2.58
CA THR A 308 11.70 -19.18 3.04
C THR A 308 11.71 -19.29 4.55
N ILE A 309 11.65 -18.18 5.28
CA ILE A 309 11.63 -18.19 6.75
C ILE A 309 10.28 -18.70 7.29
N LEU A 310 9.15 -18.34 6.66
CA LEU A 310 7.85 -18.89 7.04
C LEU A 310 7.78 -20.41 6.87
N ASN A 311 8.31 -20.96 5.77
CA ASN A 311 8.42 -22.40 5.58
C ASN A 311 9.29 -23.04 6.70
N TYR A 312 10.40 -22.39 7.08
CA TYR A 312 11.24 -22.87 8.18
C TYR A 312 10.48 -22.90 9.50
N LEU A 313 9.72 -21.85 9.82
CA LEU A 313 8.88 -21.79 11.03
C LEU A 313 7.78 -22.86 11.01
N GLN A 314 7.14 -23.11 9.84
CA GLN A 314 6.16 -24.18 9.68
C GLN A 314 6.79 -25.56 9.92
N VAL A 315 8.02 -25.79 9.46
CA VAL A 315 8.77 -27.03 9.69
C VAL A 315 9.21 -27.15 11.16
N CYS A 316 9.56 -26.06 11.83
CA CYS A 316 9.82 -26.06 13.27
C CYS A 316 8.57 -26.47 14.06
N ASP A 317 7.40 -25.95 13.69
CA ASP A 317 6.13 -26.31 14.32
C ASP A 317 5.77 -27.78 14.03
N ASN A 318 5.71 -28.15 12.76
CA ASN A 318 5.40 -29.50 12.32
C ASN A 318 6.26 -29.93 11.12
N PRO A 319 7.28 -30.79 11.32
CA PRO A 319 8.17 -31.23 10.26
C PRO A 319 7.53 -32.22 9.27
N LEU A 320 6.33 -32.72 9.55
CA LEU A 320 5.61 -33.67 8.68
C LEU A 320 4.86 -32.97 7.53
N GLN A 321 5.11 -31.69 7.29
CA GLN A 321 4.55 -30.94 6.18
C GLN A 321 5.51 -30.98 4.98
N ASP A 322 5.22 -31.81 3.98
CA ASP A 322 6.12 -32.07 2.85
C ASP A 322 6.41 -30.82 2.00
N ILE A 323 5.41 -29.93 1.80
CA ILE A 323 5.60 -28.71 0.98
C ILE A 323 6.54 -27.71 1.64
N PRO A 324 6.32 -27.24 2.88
CA PRO A 324 7.27 -26.37 3.57
C PRO A 324 8.66 -27.00 3.73
N LEU A 325 8.72 -28.29 4.05
CA LEU A 325 9.99 -28.99 4.18
C LEU A 325 10.77 -29.02 2.86
N THR A 326 10.10 -29.33 1.75
CA THR A 326 10.73 -29.27 0.42
C THR A 326 11.24 -27.86 0.11
N GLY A 327 10.45 -26.82 0.44
CA GLY A 327 10.84 -25.43 0.29
C GLY A 327 12.11 -25.09 1.07
N VAL A 328 12.21 -25.53 2.33
CA VAL A 328 13.40 -25.32 3.16
C VAL A 328 14.60 -26.07 2.62
N LEU A 329 14.45 -27.36 2.29
CA LEU A 329 15.55 -28.19 1.77
C LEU A 329 16.10 -27.63 0.45
N ARG A 330 15.24 -27.09 -0.41
CA ARG A 330 15.62 -26.48 -1.69
C ARG A 330 16.22 -25.09 -1.55
N SER A 331 15.89 -24.38 -0.46
CA SER A 331 16.37 -23.02 -0.20
C SER A 331 17.87 -22.97 0.10
N PRO A 332 18.49 -21.77 0.05
CA PRO A 332 19.89 -21.57 0.46
C PRO A 332 20.21 -21.98 1.91
N LEU A 333 19.18 -22.15 2.75
CA LEU A 333 19.36 -22.59 4.14
C LEU A 333 19.97 -24.00 4.23
N VAL A 334 19.63 -24.88 3.26
CA VAL A 334 20.13 -26.26 3.20
C VAL A 334 20.88 -26.52 1.90
N GLY A 335 20.41 -25.95 0.78
CA GLY A 335 21.07 -26.00 -0.51
C GLY A 335 20.99 -27.37 -1.21
N CYS A 336 19.90 -28.13 -1.01
CA CYS A 336 19.67 -29.36 -1.77
C CYS A 336 19.27 -29.04 -3.21
N THR A 337 19.85 -29.81 -4.16
CA THR A 337 19.44 -29.74 -5.57
C THR A 337 18.16 -30.54 -5.79
N THR A 338 17.46 -30.28 -6.90
CA THR A 338 16.27 -31.06 -7.28
C THR A 338 16.61 -32.55 -7.46
N GLN A 339 17.81 -32.85 -7.98
CA GLN A 339 18.29 -34.21 -8.15
C GLN A 339 18.54 -34.90 -6.81
N GLU A 340 19.16 -34.22 -5.84
CA GLU A 340 19.36 -34.74 -4.49
C GLU A 340 18.03 -35.06 -3.78
N LEU A 341 17.01 -34.21 -3.94
CA LEU A 341 15.68 -34.50 -3.40
C LEU A 341 14.97 -35.66 -4.12
N ALA A 342 15.17 -35.81 -5.44
CA ALA A 342 14.66 -36.97 -6.18
C ALA A 342 15.31 -38.26 -5.73
N VAL A 343 16.64 -38.31 -5.54
CA VAL A 343 17.36 -39.47 -4.99
C VAL A 343 16.87 -39.83 -3.58
N LEU A 344 16.71 -38.83 -2.70
CA LEU A 344 16.16 -39.06 -1.36
C LEU A 344 14.78 -39.73 -1.40
N ARG A 345 13.92 -39.32 -2.35
CA ARG A 345 12.56 -39.86 -2.48
C ARG A 345 12.54 -41.22 -3.21
N GLU A 346 13.48 -41.45 -4.12
CA GLU A 346 13.66 -42.76 -4.79
C GLU A 346 14.15 -43.82 -3.83
N GLU A 347 15.16 -43.52 -2.98
CA GLU A 347 15.70 -44.44 -1.98
C GLU A 347 14.66 -44.68 -0.85
N HIS A 348 13.84 -43.69 -0.49
CA HIS A 348 12.84 -43.82 0.58
C HIS A 348 11.43 -43.40 0.10
N PRO A 349 10.75 -44.21 -0.72
CA PRO A 349 9.50 -43.81 -1.41
C PRO A 349 8.26 -43.79 -0.51
N LYS A 350 8.33 -44.35 0.69
CA LYS A 350 7.17 -44.49 1.59
C LYS A 350 7.26 -43.48 2.76
N GLY A 351 6.08 -43.00 3.19
CA GLY A 351 5.96 -42.08 4.33
C GLY A 351 6.07 -40.60 3.93
N MET A 352 6.15 -39.74 4.92
CA MET A 352 6.38 -38.33 4.75
C MET A 352 7.84 -38.06 4.37
N LEU A 353 8.10 -36.91 3.74
CA LEU A 353 9.45 -36.52 3.32
C LEU A 353 10.41 -36.47 4.53
N TYR A 354 9.94 -36.03 5.68
CA TYR A 354 10.71 -35.99 6.91
C TYR A 354 11.18 -37.39 7.34
N ASP A 355 10.32 -38.41 7.23
CA ASP A 355 10.69 -39.79 7.50
C ASP A 355 11.78 -40.29 6.52
N SER A 356 11.66 -39.87 5.24
CA SER A 356 12.67 -40.16 4.22
C SER A 356 14.04 -39.57 4.59
N VAL A 357 14.08 -38.33 5.08
CA VAL A 357 15.31 -37.67 5.57
C VAL A 357 15.92 -38.45 6.75
N LEU A 358 15.10 -38.78 7.75
CA LEU A 358 15.59 -39.47 8.93
C LEU A 358 16.11 -40.89 8.60
N ASN A 359 15.44 -41.61 7.71
CA ASN A 359 15.86 -42.93 7.27
C ASN A 359 17.16 -42.86 6.47
N PHE A 360 17.28 -41.88 5.56
CA PHE A 360 18.50 -41.63 4.82
C PHE A 360 19.70 -41.35 5.76
N LEU A 361 19.52 -40.52 6.78
CA LEU A 361 20.56 -40.21 7.74
C LEU A 361 21.01 -41.44 8.57
N LYS A 362 20.08 -42.33 8.92
CA LYS A 362 20.40 -43.57 9.61
C LYS A 362 21.16 -44.56 8.72
N GLU A 363 20.75 -44.68 7.44
CA GLU A 363 21.36 -45.63 6.49
C GLU A 363 22.78 -45.20 6.09
N TYR A 364 23.04 -43.91 5.95
CA TYR A 364 24.33 -43.38 5.50
C TYR A 364 25.17 -42.78 6.63
N GLU A 365 24.91 -43.12 7.86
CA GLU A 365 25.69 -42.67 9.03
C GLU A 365 27.18 -42.99 8.88
N GLY A 366 28.03 -41.98 9.00
CA GLY A 366 29.48 -42.08 8.90
C GLY A 366 30.02 -42.17 7.46
N GLN A 367 29.22 -42.03 6.42
CA GLN A 367 29.66 -41.95 5.04
C GLN A 367 29.87 -40.50 4.58
N GLU A 368 30.94 -40.23 3.85
CA GLU A 368 31.22 -38.92 3.25
C GLU A 368 30.37 -38.69 2.00
N ARG A 369 29.07 -38.41 2.18
CA ARG A 369 28.16 -37.97 1.11
C ARG A 369 27.78 -36.50 1.33
N THR A 370 27.90 -35.70 0.31
CA THR A 370 27.52 -34.28 0.39
C THR A 370 26.08 -34.09 0.87
N LEU A 371 25.15 -34.90 0.37
CA LEU A 371 23.74 -34.85 0.77
C LEU A 371 23.56 -35.20 2.26
N TYR A 372 24.33 -36.20 2.77
CA TYR A 372 24.29 -36.56 4.19
C TYR A 372 24.68 -35.36 5.07
N HIS A 373 25.76 -34.66 4.75
CA HIS A 373 26.21 -33.49 5.53
C HIS A 373 25.21 -32.35 5.52
N LYS A 374 24.58 -32.06 4.35
CA LYS A 374 23.51 -31.04 4.24
C LYS A 374 22.33 -31.40 5.13
N LEU A 375 21.81 -32.62 5.01
CA LEU A 375 20.65 -33.09 5.76
C LEU A 375 20.93 -33.22 7.26
N HIS A 376 22.11 -33.74 7.65
CA HIS A 376 22.51 -33.86 9.03
C HIS A 376 22.61 -32.46 9.70
N GLY A 377 23.32 -31.54 9.08
CA GLY A 377 23.41 -30.15 9.58
C GLY A 377 22.04 -29.47 9.74
N PHE A 378 21.16 -29.68 8.76
CA PHE A 378 19.78 -29.18 8.82
C PHE A 378 19.00 -29.78 10.00
N ILE A 379 19.03 -31.12 10.19
CA ILE A 379 18.26 -31.77 11.26
C ILE A 379 18.78 -31.38 12.65
N VAL A 380 20.11 -31.25 12.83
CA VAL A 380 20.67 -30.75 14.09
C VAL A 380 20.14 -29.33 14.38
N LEU A 381 20.27 -28.42 13.42
CA LEU A 381 19.79 -27.05 13.60
C LEU A 381 18.27 -27.00 13.80
N LEU A 382 17.50 -27.80 13.07
CA LEU A 382 16.04 -27.86 13.20
C LEU A 382 15.64 -28.29 14.61
N ASN A 383 16.26 -29.32 15.17
CA ASN A 383 15.96 -29.80 16.52
C ASN A 383 16.28 -28.71 17.55
N GLU A 384 17.44 -28.07 17.47
CA GLU A 384 17.80 -26.97 18.35
C GLU A 384 16.78 -25.82 18.27
N MET A 385 16.32 -25.44 17.07
CA MET A 385 15.31 -24.39 16.91
C MET A 385 13.94 -24.81 17.44
N ARG A 386 13.58 -26.08 17.32
CA ARG A 386 12.34 -26.63 17.89
C ARG A 386 12.38 -26.63 19.42
N ASP A 387 13.51 -26.99 20.01
CA ASP A 387 13.70 -26.95 21.47
C ASP A 387 13.59 -25.48 21.96
N LEU A 388 14.22 -24.55 21.26
CA LEU A 388 14.11 -23.13 21.58
C LEU A 388 12.67 -22.59 21.42
N ALA A 389 11.91 -23.03 20.40
CA ALA A 389 10.56 -22.56 20.12
C ALA A 389 9.57 -22.81 21.27
N VAL A 390 9.87 -23.72 22.20
CA VAL A 390 8.99 -24.03 23.33
C VAL A 390 8.89 -22.87 24.33
N TYR A 391 9.97 -22.12 24.54
CA TYR A 391 10.06 -21.09 25.59
C TYR A 391 10.58 -19.75 25.11
N THR A 392 11.00 -19.64 23.84
CA THR A 392 11.51 -18.40 23.26
C THR A 392 10.38 -17.67 22.50
N PRO A 393 10.24 -16.36 22.63
CA PRO A 393 9.34 -15.56 21.80
C PRO A 393 9.61 -15.76 20.30
N VAL A 394 8.55 -15.69 19.47
CA VAL A 394 8.65 -15.98 18.02
C VAL A 394 9.60 -15.01 17.32
N HIS A 395 9.59 -13.73 17.69
CA HIS A 395 10.50 -12.75 17.10
C HIS A 395 11.96 -13.04 17.41
N GLU A 396 12.28 -13.49 18.62
CA GLU A 396 13.65 -13.90 19.00
C GLU A 396 14.05 -15.21 18.29
N LEU A 397 13.11 -16.14 18.13
CA LEU A 397 13.33 -17.38 17.37
C LEU A 397 13.66 -17.05 15.89
N ILE A 398 12.95 -16.12 15.27
CA ILE A 398 13.24 -15.67 13.90
C ILE A 398 14.65 -15.06 13.82
N LEU A 399 15.02 -14.20 14.76
CA LEU A 399 16.35 -13.60 14.82
C LEU A 399 17.44 -14.64 14.96
N GLU A 400 17.22 -15.66 15.79
CA GLU A 400 18.18 -16.74 16.00
C GLU A 400 18.33 -17.62 14.75
N ILE A 401 17.23 -17.92 14.04
CA ILE A 401 17.26 -18.61 12.75
C ILE A 401 18.09 -17.80 11.75
N LEU A 402 17.81 -16.49 11.60
CA LEU A 402 18.53 -15.62 10.67
C LEU A 402 20.02 -15.52 11.01
N ARG A 403 20.35 -15.44 12.31
CA ARG A 403 21.74 -15.36 12.79
C ARG A 403 22.51 -16.64 12.50
N ARG A 404 21.98 -17.82 12.85
CA ARG A 404 22.67 -19.12 12.71
C ARG A 404 22.79 -19.55 11.26
N THR A 405 21.79 -19.28 10.45
CA THR A 405 21.82 -19.64 9.02
C THR A 405 22.59 -18.63 8.17
N GLY A 406 22.83 -17.42 8.67
CA GLY A 406 23.40 -16.32 7.88
C GLY A 406 22.50 -15.83 6.74
N TYR A 407 21.22 -16.23 6.73
CA TYR A 407 20.30 -15.97 5.62
C TYR A 407 20.09 -14.48 5.35
N CYS A 408 20.14 -13.63 6.38
CA CYS A 408 20.04 -12.20 6.20
C CYS A 408 21.19 -11.63 5.34
N ASN A 409 22.41 -12.14 5.52
CA ASN A 409 23.57 -11.71 4.71
C ASN A 409 23.46 -12.21 3.28
N TYR A 410 22.97 -13.44 3.09
CA TYR A 410 22.67 -13.97 1.77
C TYR A 410 21.61 -13.10 1.05
N ALA A 411 20.50 -12.80 1.70
CA ALA A 411 19.43 -11.97 1.15
C ALA A 411 19.94 -10.56 0.77
N LYS A 412 20.85 -9.96 1.57
CA LYS A 412 21.49 -8.68 1.27
C LYS A 412 22.38 -8.69 0.04
N ALA A 413 23.01 -9.84 -0.26
CA ALA A 413 23.89 -10.00 -1.43
C ALA A 413 23.14 -10.17 -2.75
N LEU A 414 21.84 -10.48 -2.70
CA LEU A 414 20.99 -10.63 -3.89
C LEU A 414 20.57 -9.27 -4.45
N PRO A 415 20.15 -9.22 -5.74
CA PRO A 415 19.51 -8.01 -6.29
C PRO A 415 18.38 -7.52 -5.37
N ASN A 416 18.28 -6.20 -5.20
CA ASN A 416 17.37 -5.56 -4.23
C ASN A 416 17.62 -5.97 -2.76
N GLY A 417 18.86 -6.27 -2.39
CA GLY A 417 19.23 -6.79 -1.08
C GLY A 417 18.80 -5.91 0.10
N ALA A 418 18.79 -4.59 -0.05
CA ALA A 418 18.27 -3.66 0.96
C ALA A 418 16.78 -3.92 1.25
N GLN A 419 15.96 -4.06 0.19
CA GLN A 419 14.54 -4.38 0.29
C GLN A 419 14.31 -5.74 0.94
N ARG A 420 15.04 -6.75 0.52
CA ARG A 420 14.96 -8.11 1.10
C ARG A 420 15.29 -8.11 2.60
N SER A 421 16.33 -7.39 2.99
CA SER A 421 16.69 -7.25 4.40
C SER A 421 15.61 -6.53 5.21
N ALA A 422 15.00 -5.50 4.63
CA ALA A 422 13.90 -4.78 5.27
C ALA A 422 12.63 -5.64 5.40
N ASN A 423 12.33 -6.48 4.39
CA ASN A 423 11.24 -7.45 4.47
C ASN A 423 11.46 -8.47 5.61
N LEU A 424 12.68 -8.94 5.79
CA LEU A 424 13.01 -9.82 6.93
C LEU A 424 12.89 -9.11 8.27
N ALA A 425 13.32 -7.84 8.38
CA ALA A 425 13.13 -7.04 9.58
C ALA A 425 11.65 -6.82 9.90
N MET A 426 10.83 -6.54 8.89
CA MET A 426 9.38 -6.42 9.05
C MET A 426 8.74 -7.73 9.54
N LEU A 427 9.25 -8.92 9.15
CA LEU A 427 8.75 -10.19 9.67
C LEU A 427 8.97 -10.29 11.20
N VAL A 428 10.12 -9.82 11.67
CA VAL A 428 10.41 -9.73 13.12
C VAL A 428 9.44 -8.77 13.82
N GLU A 429 9.20 -7.58 13.24
CA GLU A 429 8.24 -6.61 13.79
C GLU A 429 6.82 -7.19 13.85
N LYS A 430 6.38 -7.90 12.81
CA LYS A 430 5.07 -8.56 12.79
C LYS A 430 4.95 -9.65 13.86
N ALA A 431 6.03 -10.37 14.12
CA ALA A 431 6.06 -11.33 15.22
C ALA A 431 5.98 -10.63 16.58
N MET A 432 6.69 -9.51 16.78
CA MET A 432 6.58 -8.68 17.98
C MET A 432 5.16 -8.11 18.19
N ASP A 433 4.52 -7.63 17.11
CA ASP A 433 3.16 -7.10 17.18
C ASP A 433 2.15 -8.21 17.52
N TYR A 434 2.34 -9.40 16.93
CA TYR A 434 1.52 -10.55 17.26
C TYR A 434 1.63 -10.91 18.76
N GLU A 435 2.81 -10.87 19.33
CA GLU A 435 3.06 -11.22 20.74
C GLU A 435 2.47 -10.23 21.74
N LYS A 436 2.12 -9.02 21.31
CA LYS A 436 1.33 -8.07 22.13
C LYS A 436 -0.12 -8.47 22.27
N THR A 437 -0.60 -9.41 21.44
CA THR A 437 -1.94 -9.96 21.54
C THR A 437 -2.05 -11.02 22.64
N SER A 438 -3.26 -11.52 22.88
CA SER A 438 -3.51 -12.59 23.87
C SER A 438 -3.03 -13.97 23.39
N TYR A 439 -2.65 -14.11 22.12
CA TYR A 439 -2.19 -15.36 21.53
C TYR A 439 -0.67 -15.42 21.53
N ARG A 440 -0.09 -16.51 21.97
CA ARG A 440 1.37 -16.71 22.05
C ARG A 440 1.79 -18.04 21.44
N GLY A 441 3.09 -18.17 21.15
CA GLY A 441 3.73 -19.39 20.69
C GLY A 441 3.72 -19.57 19.17
N LEU A 442 4.67 -20.39 18.70
CA LEU A 442 4.95 -20.59 17.27
C LEU A 442 3.74 -21.13 16.50
N PHE A 443 3.05 -22.14 17.04
CA PHE A 443 1.86 -22.73 16.41
C PHE A 443 0.79 -21.69 16.08
N ASN A 444 0.44 -20.84 17.05
CA ASN A 444 -0.59 -19.82 16.85
C ASN A 444 -0.11 -18.73 15.88
N PHE A 445 1.18 -18.39 15.89
CA PHE A 445 1.74 -17.43 14.93
C PHE A 445 1.70 -17.97 13.49
N VAL A 446 2.09 -19.22 13.27
CA VAL A 446 1.99 -19.86 11.95
C VAL A 446 0.55 -19.84 11.45
N ARG A 447 -0.41 -20.24 12.30
CA ARG A 447 -1.85 -20.18 11.98
C ARG A 447 -2.34 -18.77 11.68
N TYR A 448 -1.87 -17.78 12.42
CA TYR A 448 -2.20 -16.38 12.16
C TYR A 448 -1.73 -15.94 10.77
N ILE A 449 -0.49 -16.26 10.39
CA ILE A 449 0.03 -15.95 9.06
C ILE A 449 -0.75 -16.70 7.95
N GLU A 450 -1.03 -17.99 8.14
CA GLU A 450 -1.86 -18.77 7.19
C GLU A 450 -3.25 -18.16 6.98
N HIS A 451 -3.87 -17.65 8.05
CA HIS A 451 -5.15 -16.94 7.96
C HIS A 451 -5.02 -15.63 7.20
N LEU A 452 -3.97 -14.83 7.45
CA LEU A 452 -3.72 -13.60 6.70
C LEU A 452 -3.58 -13.89 5.21
N GLN A 453 -2.79 -14.88 4.83
CA GLN A 453 -2.62 -15.31 3.43
C GLN A 453 -3.94 -15.79 2.81
N LYS A 454 -4.72 -16.61 3.55
CA LYS A 454 -5.99 -17.16 3.07
C LYS A 454 -7.06 -16.10 2.82
N TYR A 455 -7.06 -15.03 3.62
CA TYR A 455 -8.04 -13.93 3.49
C TYR A 455 -7.50 -12.76 2.67
N GLU A 456 -6.40 -12.99 1.94
CA GLU A 456 -5.75 -11.95 1.10
C GLU A 456 -5.45 -10.65 1.87
N VAL A 457 -5.29 -10.76 3.19
CA VAL A 457 -4.79 -9.66 4.02
C VAL A 457 -3.28 -9.64 3.85
N ASP A 458 -2.83 -9.07 2.73
CA ASP A 458 -1.41 -8.95 2.45
C ASP A 458 -0.92 -7.56 2.86
N TYR A 459 0.27 -7.52 3.41
CA TYR A 459 0.97 -6.28 3.71
C TYR A 459 1.81 -5.91 2.48
N GLY A 460 1.89 -4.62 2.18
CA GLY A 460 2.88 -4.14 1.21
C GLY A 460 4.30 -4.37 1.73
N GLU A 461 5.23 -4.51 0.80
CA GLU A 461 6.65 -4.51 1.14
C GLU A 461 7.06 -3.24 1.91
N VAL A 462 8.10 -3.34 2.72
CA VAL A 462 8.58 -2.24 3.55
C VAL A 462 8.92 -1.02 2.70
N ASN A 463 8.33 0.13 3.02
CA ASN A 463 8.76 1.41 2.45
C ASN A 463 10.11 1.80 3.08
N LEU A 464 11.20 1.57 2.38
CA LEU A 464 12.49 2.15 2.74
C LEU A 464 12.43 3.65 2.41
N SER A 465 12.01 4.47 3.39
CA SER A 465 12.11 5.93 3.31
C SER A 465 13.59 6.29 3.14
N GLY A 466 14.00 6.57 1.89
CA GLY A 466 15.41 6.78 1.52
C GLY A 466 15.94 5.85 0.43
N ALA A 467 15.31 4.70 0.14
CA ALA A 467 15.71 3.83 -0.98
C ALA A 467 15.32 4.42 -2.35
N GLY A 468 14.41 5.42 -2.39
CA GLY A 468 14.02 6.09 -3.64
C GLY A 468 15.02 7.13 -4.16
N GLU A 469 15.96 7.61 -3.36
CA GLU A 469 16.87 8.70 -3.80
C GLU A 469 17.83 8.30 -4.92
N GLY A 470 17.99 7.02 -5.20
CA GLY A 470 18.88 6.50 -6.25
C GLY A 470 18.25 5.50 -7.21
N SER A 471 16.95 5.25 -7.14
CA SER A 471 16.27 4.23 -7.95
C SER A 471 15.09 4.80 -8.75
N VAL A 472 14.76 4.15 -9.89
CA VAL A 472 13.54 4.43 -10.65
C VAL A 472 12.34 3.97 -9.85
N GLU A 473 11.37 4.84 -9.65
CA GLU A 473 10.17 4.50 -8.90
C GLU A 473 9.04 4.01 -9.82
N ILE A 474 8.42 2.86 -9.48
CA ILE A 474 7.22 2.36 -10.16
C ILE A 474 6.02 2.52 -9.24
N MET A 475 5.00 3.23 -9.71
CA MET A 475 3.78 3.41 -8.93
C MET A 475 2.53 3.48 -9.82
N THR A 476 1.36 3.40 -9.19
CA THR A 476 0.10 3.63 -9.92
C THR A 476 -0.17 5.12 -10.09
N ILE A 477 -0.89 5.49 -11.16
CA ILE A 477 -1.35 6.87 -11.40
C ILE A 477 -2.11 7.42 -10.19
N HIS A 478 -2.93 6.60 -9.53
CA HIS A 478 -3.67 7.02 -8.33
C HIS A 478 -2.76 7.42 -7.16
N LYS A 479 -1.64 6.69 -6.96
CA LYS A 479 -0.65 7.04 -5.93
C LYS A 479 0.13 8.30 -6.27
N SER A 480 0.29 8.61 -7.55
CA SER A 480 1.02 9.80 -8.00
C SER A 480 0.22 11.11 -7.87
N LYS A 481 -1.09 11.04 -7.56
CA LYS A 481 -1.90 12.23 -7.34
C LYS A 481 -1.31 13.07 -6.20
N GLY A 482 -1.20 14.39 -6.42
CA GLY A 482 -0.53 15.30 -5.48
C GLY A 482 1.01 15.32 -5.59
N LEU A 483 1.65 14.32 -6.20
CA LEU A 483 3.10 14.26 -6.41
C LEU A 483 3.51 14.89 -7.75
N GLU A 484 4.82 15.13 -7.91
CA GLU A 484 5.43 15.65 -9.13
C GLU A 484 6.83 15.08 -9.32
N PHE A 485 7.18 14.78 -10.57
CA PHE A 485 8.44 14.13 -10.89
C PHE A 485 9.12 14.83 -12.07
N PRO A 486 10.47 14.92 -12.08
CA PRO A 486 11.19 15.52 -13.19
C PRO A 486 10.88 14.83 -14.53
N ILE A 487 10.96 13.49 -14.56
CA ILE A 487 10.75 12.67 -15.77
C ILE A 487 9.67 11.63 -15.44
N VAL A 488 8.63 11.62 -16.26
CA VAL A 488 7.51 10.66 -16.12
C VAL A 488 7.46 9.78 -17.35
N ILE A 489 7.46 8.47 -17.12
CA ILE A 489 7.19 7.44 -18.12
C ILE A 489 5.80 6.88 -17.84
N LEU A 490 4.81 7.23 -18.66
CA LEU A 490 3.48 6.62 -18.59
C LEU A 490 3.49 5.33 -19.39
N ALA A 491 3.42 4.20 -18.70
CA ALA A 491 3.50 2.86 -19.29
C ALA A 491 2.16 2.12 -19.26
N GLY A 492 2.05 1.08 -20.08
CA GLY A 492 0.86 0.25 -20.19
C GLY A 492 -0.29 0.92 -20.96
N MET A 493 -0.02 1.86 -21.85
CA MET A 493 -1.07 2.57 -22.59
C MET A 493 -1.86 1.66 -23.54
N GLY A 494 -1.33 0.50 -23.92
CA GLY A 494 -2.01 -0.54 -24.70
C GLY A 494 -2.91 -1.48 -23.86
N LYS A 495 -2.88 -1.36 -22.54
CA LYS A 495 -3.68 -2.19 -21.64
C LYS A 495 -5.17 -1.84 -21.72
N GLN A 496 -6.02 -2.86 -21.82
CA GLN A 496 -7.47 -2.65 -21.82
C GLN A 496 -7.97 -2.19 -20.45
N PHE A 497 -8.94 -1.29 -20.48
CA PHE A 497 -9.66 -0.85 -19.28
C PHE A 497 -10.46 -2.01 -18.67
N ASN A 498 -10.57 -2.02 -17.36
CA ASN A 498 -11.39 -3.02 -16.68
C ASN A 498 -12.88 -2.65 -16.83
N MET A 499 -13.63 -3.52 -17.53
CA MET A 499 -15.06 -3.37 -17.77
C MET A 499 -15.87 -4.50 -17.12
N GLN A 500 -15.30 -5.24 -16.17
CA GLN A 500 -15.95 -6.39 -15.56
C GLN A 500 -17.24 -6.01 -14.83
N ASP A 501 -17.22 -4.87 -14.11
CA ASP A 501 -18.38 -4.40 -13.34
C ASP A 501 -19.60 -4.13 -14.22
N LEU A 502 -19.39 -3.68 -15.48
CA LEU A 502 -20.47 -3.44 -16.44
C LEU A 502 -21.18 -4.73 -16.91
N ASN A 503 -20.57 -5.90 -16.69
CA ASN A 503 -21.08 -7.20 -17.10
C ASN A 503 -21.72 -7.98 -15.93
N ALA A 504 -21.78 -7.39 -14.74
CA ALA A 504 -22.43 -7.99 -13.58
C ALA A 504 -23.93 -8.24 -13.86
N ARG A 505 -24.49 -9.26 -13.22
CA ARG A 505 -25.93 -9.57 -13.34
C ARG A 505 -26.83 -8.50 -12.74
N LEU A 506 -26.33 -7.83 -11.72
CA LEU A 506 -26.94 -6.69 -11.05
C LEU A 506 -26.03 -5.48 -11.21
N LEU A 507 -26.56 -4.38 -11.70
CA LEU A 507 -25.88 -3.10 -11.77
C LEU A 507 -26.50 -2.14 -10.75
N ILE A 508 -25.67 -1.37 -10.07
CA ILE A 508 -26.08 -0.38 -9.07
C ILE A 508 -25.61 0.99 -9.54
N HIS A 509 -26.50 1.94 -9.55
CA HIS A 509 -26.16 3.34 -9.82
C HIS A 509 -26.81 4.24 -8.76
N PRO A 510 -26.10 5.20 -8.17
CA PRO A 510 -26.63 6.06 -7.11
C PRO A 510 -27.95 6.75 -7.47
N ASP A 511 -28.03 7.30 -8.68
CA ASP A 511 -29.17 8.10 -9.13
C ASP A 511 -30.25 7.26 -9.83
N TYR A 512 -29.85 6.17 -10.50
CA TYR A 512 -30.79 5.30 -11.25
C TYR A 512 -31.19 4.03 -10.48
N GLY A 513 -30.61 3.73 -9.33
CA GLY A 513 -30.94 2.56 -8.51
C GLY A 513 -30.41 1.25 -9.08
N LEU A 514 -31.25 0.18 -9.07
CA LEU A 514 -30.85 -1.19 -9.36
C LEU A 514 -31.31 -1.65 -10.74
N GLY A 515 -30.37 -2.11 -11.57
CA GLY A 515 -30.65 -2.74 -12.86
C GLY A 515 -30.33 -4.24 -12.84
N ALA A 516 -31.35 -5.10 -12.91
CA ALA A 516 -31.18 -6.54 -12.86
C ALA A 516 -31.49 -7.22 -14.19
N ASP A 517 -30.91 -8.40 -14.43
CA ASP A 517 -31.34 -9.30 -15.49
C ASP A 517 -32.61 -10.03 -15.10
N ALA A 518 -33.53 -10.16 -16.04
CA ALA A 518 -34.71 -11.01 -15.87
C ALA A 518 -34.34 -12.48 -16.03
N ILE A 519 -34.58 -13.25 -14.99
CA ILE A 519 -34.35 -14.70 -14.99
C ILE A 519 -35.69 -15.38 -15.20
N LEU A 520 -35.79 -16.18 -16.24
CA LEU A 520 -36.97 -16.99 -16.61
C LEU A 520 -36.63 -18.47 -16.39
N PRO A 521 -36.84 -19.00 -15.16
CA PRO A 521 -36.43 -20.36 -14.81
C PRO A 521 -37.06 -21.43 -15.70
N ASP A 522 -38.36 -21.26 -16.00
CA ASP A 522 -39.16 -22.21 -16.82
C ASP A 522 -38.59 -22.39 -18.25
N ARG A 523 -37.99 -21.33 -18.78
CA ARG A 523 -37.37 -21.29 -20.10
C ARG A 523 -35.87 -21.42 -20.09
N ARG A 524 -35.26 -21.44 -18.91
CA ARG A 524 -33.81 -21.41 -18.71
C ARG A 524 -33.13 -20.23 -19.44
N LEU A 525 -33.76 -19.09 -19.44
CA LEU A 525 -33.27 -17.88 -20.11
C LEU A 525 -32.94 -16.81 -19.10
N ILE A 526 -31.83 -16.08 -19.38
CA ILE A 526 -31.47 -14.84 -18.72
C ILE A 526 -31.53 -13.73 -19.79
N VAL A 527 -32.32 -12.72 -19.53
CA VAL A 527 -32.52 -11.60 -20.46
C VAL A 527 -32.19 -10.30 -19.78
N SER A 528 -31.31 -9.51 -20.40
CA SER A 528 -31.00 -8.18 -19.88
C SER A 528 -32.16 -7.23 -20.04
N THR A 529 -32.61 -6.60 -18.96
CA THR A 529 -33.71 -5.65 -19.00
C THR A 529 -33.30 -4.32 -19.65
N LEU A 530 -34.24 -3.61 -20.27
CA LEU A 530 -33.96 -2.28 -20.82
C LEU A 530 -33.42 -1.31 -19.76
N TYR A 531 -33.96 -1.37 -18.56
CA TYR A 531 -33.51 -0.55 -17.44
C TYR A 531 -32.03 -0.82 -17.08
N LYS A 532 -31.63 -2.08 -17.01
CA LYS A 532 -30.23 -2.46 -16.84
C LYS A 532 -29.34 -1.93 -17.98
N GLN A 533 -29.83 -1.96 -19.23
CA GLN A 533 -29.08 -1.43 -20.38
C GLN A 533 -28.84 0.08 -20.27
N VAL A 534 -29.84 0.84 -19.77
CA VAL A 534 -29.70 2.28 -19.52
C VAL A 534 -28.63 2.54 -18.44
N ILE A 535 -28.71 1.84 -17.31
CA ILE A 535 -27.72 1.94 -16.23
C ILE A 535 -26.32 1.56 -16.75
N ARG A 536 -26.23 0.46 -17.49
CA ARG A 536 -24.96 0.02 -18.09
C ARG A 536 -24.34 1.07 -18.99
N ARG A 537 -25.17 1.73 -19.82
CA ARG A 537 -24.72 2.81 -20.72
C ARG A 537 -24.19 3.98 -19.91
N LYS A 538 -24.90 4.39 -18.88
CA LYS A 538 -24.48 5.50 -17.99
C LYS A 538 -23.18 5.17 -17.27
N LEU A 539 -23.08 3.99 -16.67
CA LEU A 539 -21.86 3.52 -16.01
C LEU A 539 -20.66 3.45 -16.97
N LEU A 540 -20.88 3.06 -18.23
CA LEU A 540 -19.84 3.07 -19.26
C LEU A 540 -19.33 4.50 -19.53
N GLU A 541 -20.24 5.47 -19.73
CA GLU A 541 -19.89 6.89 -19.95
C GLU A 541 -19.05 7.43 -18.78
N GLU A 542 -19.49 7.16 -17.57
CA GLU A 542 -18.80 7.61 -16.35
C GLU A 542 -17.44 6.95 -16.17
N THR A 543 -17.33 5.63 -16.46
CA THR A 543 -16.07 4.90 -16.39
C THR A 543 -15.05 5.44 -17.42
N LEU A 544 -15.49 5.63 -18.66
CA LEU A 544 -14.60 6.18 -19.69
C LEU A 544 -14.22 7.65 -19.39
N GLY A 545 -15.14 8.43 -18.85
CA GLY A 545 -14.85 9.79 -18.38
C GLY A 545 -13.81 9.80 -17.25
N GLU A 546 -13.90 8.86 -16.31
CA GLU A 546 -12.88 8.68 -15.26
C GLU A 546 -11.53 8.29 -15.84
N GLU A 547 -11.47 7.35 -16.81
CA GLU A 547 -10.20 6.96 -17.45
C GLU A 547 -9.53 8.13 -18.18
N ILE A 548 -10.30 9.03 -18.81
CA ILE A 548 -9.77 10.26 -19.40
C ILE A 548 -9.18 11.18 -18.32
N ARG A 549 -9.83 11.32 -17.18
CA ARG A 549 -9.30 12.10 -16.04
C ARG A 549 -8.06 11.44 -15.42
N VAL A 550 -8.04 10.11 -15.32
CA VAL A 550 -6.84 9.37 -14.87
C VAL A 550 -5.66 9.62 -15.81
N LEU A 551 -5.90 9.62 -17.13
CA LEU A 551 -4.88 9.99 -18.12
C LEU A 551 -4.41 11.45 -17.90
N TYR A 552 -5.33 12.38 -17.63
CA TYR A 552 -4.99 13.79 -17.34
C TYR A 552 -4.07 13.89 -16.11
N VAL A 553 -4.41 13.20 -15.03
CA VAL A 553 -3.55 13.17 -13.84
C VAL A 553 -2.17 12.65 -14.21
N ALA A 554 -2.07 11.55 -14.97
CA ALA A 554 -0.80 10.96 -15.35
C ALA A 554 0.10 11.92 -16.13
N LEU A 555 -0.44 12.55 -17.20
CA LEU A 555 0.33 13.47 -18.06
C LEU A 555 0.76 14.74 -17.32
N THR A 556 -0.01 15.19 -16.34
CA THR A 556 0.29 16.40 -15.54
C THR A 556 1.23 16.16 -14.35
N ARG A 557 1.75 14.94 -14.16
CA ARG A 557 2.76 14.67 -13.10
C ARG A 557 4.17 15.07 -13.52
N ALA A 558 4.42 15.13 -14.84
CA ALA A 558 5.73 15.48 -15.38
C ALA A 558 6.06 16.96 -15.19
N LYS A 559 7.27 17.24 -14.71
CA LYS A 559 7.81 18.61 -14.62
C LYS A 559 8.54 19.02 -15.90
N GLU A 560 9.42 18.16 -16.37
CA GLU A 560 10.37 18.51 -17.42
C GLU A 560 10.21 17.62 -18.64
N LYS A 561 9.97 16.32 -18.45
CA LYS A 561 9.85 15.37 -19.55
C LYS A 561 8.73 14.39 -19.36
N LEU A 562 7.98 14.18 -20.42
CA LEU A 562 6.90 13.19 -20.50
C LEU A 562 7.21 12.17 -21.58
N ILE A 563 7.15 10.89 -21.24
CA ILE A 563 7.29 9.76 -22.15
C ILE A 563 6.04 8.89 -22.03
N MET A 564 5.37 8.67 -23.14
CA MET A 564 4.19 7.81 -23.25
C MET A 564 4.57 6.52 -23.96
N THR A 565 4.31 5.36 -23.33
CA THR A 565 4.67 4.07 -23.92
C THR A 565 3.60 3.02 -23.75
N GLY A 566 3.58 2.06 -24.64
CA GLY A 566 2.69 0.92 -24.58
C GLY A 566 2.78 0.05 -25.81
N THR A 567 2.43 -1.21 -25.61
CA THR A 567 2.40 -2.17 -26.72
C THR A 567 1.21 -1.92 -27.64
N ILE A 568 1.43 -2.14 -28.92
CA ILE A 568 0.40 -2.07 -29.96
C ILE A 568 0.49 -3.36 -30.78
N GLY A 569 -0.67 -4.03 -30.97
CA GLY A 569 -0.79 -5.10 -31.96
C GLY A 569 -0.96 -4.50 -33.34
N ASN A 570 -0.24 -5.01 -34.33
CA ASN A 570 -0.29 -4.63 -35.75
C ASN A 570 -0.52 -3.11 -35.98
N LEU A 571 0.59 -2.35 -35.85
CA LEU A 571 0.59 -0.90 -35.94
C LEU A 571 0.07 -0.42 -37.31
N GLU A 572 0.44 -1.10 -38.39
CA GLU A 572 -0.03 -0.78 -39.75
C GLU A 572 -1.54 -0.80 -39.85
N LYS A 573 -2.16 -1.89 -39.40
CA LYS A 573 -3.63 -2.03 -39.38
C LYS A 573 -4.28 -0.93 -38.52
N ARG A 574 -3.65 -0.55 -37.43
CA ARG A 574 -4.13 0.51 -36.57
C ARG A 574 -4.08 1.87 -37.24
N LEU A 575 -2.94 2.22 -37.88
CA LEU A 575 -2.80 3.45 -38.64
C LEU A 575 -3.74 3.45 -39.85
N LEU A 576 -3.85 2.36 -40.57
CA LEU A 576 -4.81 2.21 -41.68
C LEU A 576 -6.24 2.44 -41.21
N SER A 577 -6.61 2.00 -39.99
CA SER A 577 -7.95 2.28 -39.45
C SER A 577 -8.20 3.77 -39.16
N LEU A 578 -7.16 4.53 -38.83
CA LEU A 578 -7.21 6.00 -38.67
C LEU A 578 -7.20 6.71 -40.03
N TYR A 579 -6.72 6.05 -41.08
CA TYR A 579 -6.50 6.59 -42.44
C TYR A 579 -7.60 6.22 -43.44
N ARG A 580 -8.16 5.03 -43.40
CA ARG A 580 -9.00 4.35 -44.43
C ARG A 580 -10.34 4.98 -44.77
N PHE A 581 -10.57 6.20 -44.54
CA PHE A 581 -11.90 6.80 -44.75
C PHE A 581 -12.03 7.63 -46.04
N ARG A 582 -11.06 7.56 -46.94
CA ARG A 582 -11.09 8.31 -48.19
C ARG A 582 -11.51 7.51 -49.44
N GLU A 583 -11.55 6.17 -49.40
CA GLU A 583 -11.73 5.37 -50.62
C GLU A 583 -13.13 4.92 -50.97
N ASN A 584 -14.14 5.08 -50.08
CA ASN A 584 -15.50 4.67 -50.41
C ASN A 584 -16.49 5.83 -50.34
N GLU A 585 -16.46 6.69 -51.34
CA GLU A 585 -17.51 7.73 -51.58
C GLU A 585 -18.93 7.17 -51.81
N GLN A 586 -19.10 5.83 -51.93
CA GLN A 586 -20.39 5.19 -52.16
C GLN A 586 -21.10 4.61 -50.93
N GLU A 587 -20.44 4.47 -49.82
CA GLU A 587 -21.04 4.05 -48.54
C GLU A 587 -21.09 5.19 -47.50
N GLN A 588 -21.76 6.27 -47.84
CA GLN A 588 -21.92 7.48 -46.99
C GLN A 588 -22.78 7.29 -45.74
N LYS A 589 -23.11 6.08 -45.34
CA LYS A 589 -23.86 5.82 -44.14
C LYS A 589 -23.08 5.05 -43.10
N LEU A 590 -22.74 5.76 -41.99
CA LEU A 590 -22.38 5.21 -40.70
C LEU A 590 -20.90 4.91 -40.39
N THR A 591 -19.96 5.71 -40.84
CA THR A 591 -18.62 5.55 -40.24
C THR A 591 -18.06 6.90 -39.78
N SER A 592 -18.20 7.15 -38.50
CA SER A 592 -17.79 8.36 -37.79
C SER A 592 -16.28 8.65 -37.74
N LEU A 593 -15.47 7.92 -38.49
CA LEU A 593 -14.00 8.03 -38.48
C LEU A 593 -13.47 8.92 -39.61
N SER A 594 -14.22 9.12 -40.69
CA SER A 594 -13.89 10.09 -41.77
C SER A 594 -13.75 11.54 -41.28
N VAL A 595 -14.17 11.80 -40.03
CA VAL A 595 -14.16 13.10 -39.37
C VAL A 595 -12.78 13.48 -38.82
N LEU A 596 -11.82 12.53 -38.69
CA LEU A 596 -10.58 12.79 -37.99
C LEU A 596 -9.64 13.76 -38.69
N ARG A 597 -9.62 13.77 -40.02
CA ARG A 597 -8.72 14.63 -40.81
C ARG A 597 -9.38 15.90 -41.34
N ASP A 598 -10.67 15.82 -41.69
CA ASP A 598 -11.41 16.92 -42.33
C ASP A 598 -12.32 17.70 -41.36
N SER A 599 -12.29 17.36 -40.04
CA SER A 599 -13.11 18.04 -39.04
C SER A 599 -12.56 19.40 -38.69
N LYS A 600 -13.43 20.41 -38.78
CA LYS A 600 -13.18 21.76 -38.28
C LYS A 600 -13.38 21.88 -36.76
N GLU A 601 -13.76 20.78 -36.12
CA GLU A 601 -13.96 20.70 -34.67
C GLU A 601 -12.70 20.16 -34.00
N GLU A 602 -12.29 20.75 -32.88
CA GLU A 602 -11.17 20.27 -32.09
C GLU A 602 -11.50 18.95 -31.40
N LEU A 603 -12.68 18.84 -30.78
CA LEU A 603 -13.09 17.65 -30.02
C LEU A 603 -13.40 16.46 -30.95
N LEU A 604 -12.87 15.30 -30.65
CA LEU A 604 -13.20 14.05 -31.33
C LEU A 604 -14.66 13.66 -31.07
N SER A 605 -15.31 13.04 -32.06
CA SER A 605 -16.72 12.66 -31.93
C SER A 605 -16.98 11.76 -30.73
N LEU A 606 -18.12 11.94 -30.07
CA LEU A 606 -18.53 11.11 -28.92
C LEU A 606 -18.50 9.61 -29.25
N GLY A 607 -18.97 9.25 -30.47
CA GLY A 607 -18.98 7.86 -30.91
C GLY A 607 -17.61 7.20 -30.97
N LEU A 608 -16.58 7.95 -31.30
CA LEU A 608 -15.19 7.48 -31.29
C LEU A 608 -14.69 7.34 -29.84
N ARG A 609 -14.87 8.36 -29.03
CA ARG A 609 -14.44 8.37 -27.62
C ARG A 609 -15.11 7.29 -26.79
N MET A 610 -16.39 6.99 -27.05
CA MET A 610 -17.14 5.90 -26.38
C MET A 610 -16.71 4.48 -26.78
N ARG A 611 -15.89 4.33 -27.81
CA ARG A 611 -15.33 3.04 -28.25
C ARG A 611 -13.95 2.76 -27.65
N GLY A 612 -13.37 3.72 -26.97
CA GLY A 612 -12.07 3.58 -26.33
C GLY A 612 -12.02 2.40 -25.36
N LYS A 613 -11.00 1.56 -25.50
CA LYS A 613 -10.72 0.42 -24.64
C LYS A 613 -9.35 0.52 -23.96
N THR A 614 -8.49 1.34 -24.50
CA THR A 614 -7.10 1.58 -24.07
C THR A 614 -6.80 3.07 -24.14
N TYR A 615 -5.74 3.54 -23.51
CA TYR A 615 -5.31 4.93 -23.65
C TYR A 615 -4.85 5.25 -25.09
N TRP A 616 -4.32 4.28 -25.83
CA TRP A 616 -4.01 4.47 -27.25
C TRP A 616 -5.22 4.78 -28.11
N ASP A 617 -6.42 4.35 -27.71
CA ASP A 617 -7.66 4.66 -28.43
C ASP A 617 -8.05 6.14 -28.34
N TYR A 618 -7.47 6.87 -27.42
CA TYR A 618 -7.62 8.32 -27.25
C TYR A 618 -6.43 9.10 -27.82
N VAL A 619 -5.22 8.69 -27.49
CA VAL A 619 -4.01 9.46 -27.81
C VAL A 619 -3.64 9.34 -29.30
N LEU A 620 -3.68 8.14 -29.90
CA LEU A 620 -3.33 7.98 -31.30
C LEU A 620 -4.25 8.73 -32.26
N PRO A 621 -5.60 8.71 -32.12
CA PRO A 621 -6.46 9.54 -32.96
C PRO A 621 -6.21 11.04 -32.80
N ALA A 622 -5.84 11.49 -31.60
CA ALA A 622 -5.47 12.87 -31.37
C ALA A 622 -4.17 13.22 -32.09
N LEU A 623 -3.12 12.41 -31.94
CA LEU A 623 -1.82 12.61 -32.59
C LEU A 623 -1.89 12.48 -34.12
N ALA A 624 -2.77 11.62 -34.64
CA ALA A 624 -2.94 11.44 -36.07
C ALA A 624 -3.37 12.72 -36.82
N ARG A 625 -3.81 13.75 -36.06
CA ARG A 625 -4.18 15.07 -36.58
C ARG A 625 -3.02 16.08 -36.58
N HIS A 626 -1.83 15.66 -36.07
CA HIS A 626 -0.65 16.51 -35.91
C HIS A 626 0.48 16.06 -36.83
N ARG A 627 1.30 17.01 -37.26
CA ARG A 627 2.49 16.77 -38.15
C ARG A 627 3.47 15.75 -37.59
N CYS A 628 3.53 15.52 -36.28
CA CYS A 628 4.45 14.53 -35.67
C CYS A 628 4.23 13.10 -36.16
N MET A 629 3.11 12.81 -36.78
CA MET A 629 2.79 11.47 -37.30
C MET A 629 3.19 11.29 -38.78
N ASP A 630 3.67 12.34 -39.44
CA ASP A 630 3.94 12.28 -40.89
C ASP A 630 5.01 11.26 -41.25
N GLU A 631 6.15 11.25 -40.53
CA GLU A 631 7.22 10.26 -40.73
C GLU A 631 6.69 8.82 -40.56
N LEU A 632 5.88 8.60 -39.53
CA LEU A 632 5.30 7.29 -39.29
C LEU A 632 4.27 6.90 -40.38
N PHE A 633 3.47 7.86 -40.87
CA PHE A 633 2.56 7.59 -41.97
C PHE A 633 3.31 7.27 -43.27
N GLU A 634 4.38 8.02 -43.60
CA GLU A 634 5.20 7.79 -44.76
C GLU A 634 5.89 6.42 -44.72
N GLU A 635 6.35 5.97 -43.55
CA GLU A 635 6.96 4.63 -43.35
C GLU A 635 6.01 3.51 -43.80
N PHE A 636 4.69 3.68 -43.60
CA PHE A 636 3.66 2.73 -44.05
C PHE A 636 3.05 3.09 -45.40
N GLY A 637 3.69 3.98 -46.20
CA GLY A 637 3.19 4.38 -47.50
C GLY A 637 1.87 5.18 -47.50
N LEU A 638 1.53 5.81 -46.35
CA LEU A 638 0.34 6.62 -46.15
C LEU A 638 0.68 8.11 -46.36
N LEU A 639 -0.12 8.82 -47.16
CA LEU A 639 0.13 10.25 -47.42
C LEU A 639 -0.41 11.09 -46.24
N PRO A 640 0.42 12.00 -45.65
CA PRO A 640 -0.05 12.96 -44.68
C PRO A 640 -1.13 13.88 -45.25
N SER A 641 -2.12 14.27 -44.41
CA SER A 641 -3.13 15.25 -44.81
C SER A 641 -2.92 16.55 -44.06
N HIS A 642 -2.66 17.61 -44.78
CA HIS A 642 -2.38 18.95 -44.24
C HIS A 642 -3.65 19.78 -43.93
N ASP A 643 -4.83 19.30 -44.36
CA ASP A 643 -6.11 20.04 -44.25
C ASP A 643 -6.77 19.89 -42.90
N ASN A 644 -6.02 20.00 -41.80
CA ASN A 644 -6.55 19.82 -40.44
C ASN A 644 -6.21 21.03 -39.57
N LEU A 645 -7.20 21.52 -38.78
CA LEU A 645 -7.05 22.64 -37.86
C LEU A 645 -5.90 22.48 -36.88
N LEU A 646 -5.59 21.24 -36.46
CA LEU A 646 -4.59 20.92 -35.44
C LEU A 646 -3.24 20.43 -36.02
N TYR A 647 -3.08 20.48 -37.37
CA TYR A 647 -1.85 19.98 -38.00
C TYR A 647 -0.59 20.76 -37.56
N ASP A 648 -0.69 22.11 -37.57
CA ASP A 648 0.40 23.04 -37.20
C ASP A 648 0.32 23.51 -35.74
N ASP A 649 -0.33 22.71 -34.83
CA ASP A 649 -0.37 23.07 -33.40
C ASP A 649 1.06 23.19 -32.84
N PRO A 650 1.35 24.13 -31.95
CA PRO A 650 2.70 24.36 -31.42
C PRO A 650 3.21 23.25 -30.47
N ALA A 651 2.35 22.35 -30.07
CA ALA A 651 2.79 21.21 -29.26
C ALA A 651 3.86 20.38 -30.01
N GLU A 652 4.87 19.93 -29.31
CA GLU A 652 5.96 19.18 -29.88
C GLU A 652 5.93 17.72 -29.38
N PHE A 653 5.88 16.78 -30.32
CA PHE A 653 5.92 15.35 -30.04
C PHE A 653 7.02 14.67 -30.87
N GLN A 654 7.68 13.70 -30.25
CA GLN A 654 8.58 12.78 -30.92
C GLN A 654 7.98 11.37 -30.89
N VAL A 655 7.55 10.88 -32.04
CA VAL A 655 6.95 9.54 -32.14
C VAL A 655 8.01 8.57 -32.64
N LYS A 656 8.23 7.48 -31.89
CA LYS A 656 9.18 6.43 -32.23
C LYS A 656 8.48 5.09 -32.31
N ARG A 657 8.68 4.36 -33.39
CA ARG A 657 8.32 2.96 -33.53
C ARG A 657 9.44 2.10 -33.00
N ILE A 658 9.10 1.16 -32.11
CA ILE A 658 10.03 0.20 -31.53
C ILE A 658 9.59 -1.19 -31.97
N THR A 659 10.43 -1.88 -32.73
CA THR A 659 10.18 -3.25 -33.20
C THR A 659 11.00 -4.26 -32.41
N ALA A 660 10.64 -5.54 -32.49
CA ALA A 660 11.43 -6.62 -31.89
C ALA A 660 12.89 -6.60 -32.36
N ARG A 661 13.10 -6.27 -33.62
CA ARG A 661 14.46 -6.18 -34.21
C ARG A 661 15.30 -5.11 -33.53
N THR A 662 14.75 -3.89 -33.33
CA THR A 662 15.47 -2.80 -32.64
C THR A 662 15.82 -3.18 -31.21
N LEU A 663 14.93 -3.91 -30.51
CA LEU A 663 15.18 -4.38 -29.16
C LEU A 663 16.26 -5.48 -29.10
N THR A 664 16.21 -6.44 -30.04
CA THR A 664 17.20 -7.51 -30.13
C THR A 664 18.60 -7.00 -30.51
N GLU A 665 18.68 -6.08 -31.44
CA GLU A 665 19.97 -5.44 -31.83
C GLU A 665 20.58 -4.73 -30.62
N ALA A 666 19.78 -4.04 -29.81
CA ALA A 666 20.23 -3.39 -28.58
C ALA A 666 20.68 -4.41 -27.51
N GLU A 667 19.94 -5.52 -27.32
CA GLU A 667 20.32 -6.60 -26.38
C GLU A 667 21.64 -7.25 -26.78
N VAL A 668 21.84 -7.53 -28.08
CA VAL A 668 23.10 -8.11 -28.60
C VAL A 668 24.30 -7.18 -28.36
N VAL A 669 24.13 -5.87 -28.57
CA VAL A 669 25.19 -4.89 -28.28
C VAL A 669 25.49 -4.85 -26.77
N GLU A 670 24.48 -4.88 -25.92
CA GLU A 670 24.64 -4.87 -24.47
C GLU A 670 25.31 -6.16 -23.97
N GLN A 671 24.90 -7.34 -24.46
CA GLN A 671 25.54 -8.62 -24.14
C GLN A 671 27.00 -8.68 -24.58
N ALA A 672 27.31 -8.15 -25.76
CA ALA A 672 28.70 -8.06 -26.23
C ALA A 672 29.55 -7.14 -25.34
N ALA A 673 28.99 -6.03 -24.84
CA ALA A 673 29.66 -5.14 -23.91
C ALA A 673 29.87 -5.82 -22.54
N GLY A 674 28.84 -6.52 -22.02
CA GLY A 674 28.93 -7.28 -20.78
C GLY A 674 29.95 -8.42 -20.84
N GLN A 675 30.04 -9.15 -21.95
CA GLN A 675 31.07 -10.18 -22.14
C GLN A 675 32.49 -9.60 -22.09
N MET A 676 32.71 -8.39 -22.65
CA MET A 676 34.01 -7.72 -22.54
C MET A 676 34.36 -7.34 -21.09
N GLU A 677 33.37 -6.97 -20.25
CA GLU A 677 33.57 -6.69 -18.82
C GLU A 677 33.85 -7.96 -18.03
N ASP A 678 33.13 -9.06 -18.29
CA ASP A 678 33.37 -10.37 -17.69
C ASP A 678 34.77 -10.91 -18.05
N ASP A 679 35.20 -10.79 -19.29
CA ASP A 679 36.55 -11.17 -19.73
C ASP A 679 37.63 -10.37 -18.96
N ILE A 680 37.39 -9.11 -18.63
CA ILE A 680 38.30 -8.28 -17.81
C ILE A 680 38.35 -8.80 -16.37
N LEU A 681 37.22 -9.22 -15.79
CA LEU A 681 37.15 -9.75 -14.43
C LEU A 681 37.77 -11.16 -14.34
N ASP A 682 37.53 -12.03 -15.31
CA ASP A 682 38.10 -13.38 -15.37
C ASP A 682 39.63 -13.37 -15.58
N ASN A 683 40.17 -12.35 -16.26
CA ASN A 683 41.60 -12.13 -16.47
C ASN A 683 42.17 -11.11 -15.46
N TRP A 684 41.47 -10.84 -14.32
CA TRP A 684 41.97 -9.87 -13.35
C TRP A 684 43.24 -10.35 -12.67
N ASP A 685 44.31 -9.57 -12.80
CA ASP A 685 45.56 -9.81 -12.10
C ASP A 685 45.49 -9.33 -10.66
N CYS A 686 45.23 -10.23 -9.72
CA CYS A 686 45.11 -9.96 -8.28
C CYS A 686 46.44 -9.43 -7.67
N GLU A 687 47.58 -9.63 -8.32
CA GLU A 687 48.89 -9.14 -7.84
C GLU A 687 49.18 -7.72 -8.31
N LYS A 688 48.45 -7.21 -9.28
CA LYS A 688 48.64 -5.86 -9.80
C LYS A 688 48.19 -4.81 -8.80
N ILE A 689 49.10 -4.11 -8.21
CA ILE A 689 48.83 -2.93 -7.35
C ILE A 689 48.54 -1.75 -8.28
N VAL A 690 47.28 -1.35 -8.33
CA VAL A 690 46.84 -0.20 -9.16
C VAL A 690 47.17 1.11 -8.46
N ASP A 691 46.93 1.24 -7.16
CA ASP A 691 47.25 2.44 -6.37
C ASP A 691 47.73 2.04 -4.96
N PRO A 692 48.98 2.27 -4.61
CA PRO A 692 49.51 1.93 -3.30
C PRO A 692 48.86 2.70 -2.13
N GLU A 693 48.41 3.95 -2.37
CA GLU A 693 47.79 4.77 -1.32
C GLU A 693 46.37 4.28 -0.99
N ILE A 694 45.59 3.90 -2.01
CA ILE A 694 44.24 3.30 -1.85
C ILE A 694 44.38 1.97 -1.13
N ARG A 695 45.35 1.15 -1.52
CA ARG A 695 45.58 -0.14 -0.83
C ARG A 695 45.93 0.05 0.64
N ALA A 696 46.81 0.96 0.98
CA ALA A 696 47.18 1.23 2.36
C ALA A 696 45.99 1.74 3.19
N GLU A 697 45.11 2.57 2.60
CA GLU A 697 43.91 3.04 3.27
C GLU A 697 42.87 1.91 3.46
N LEU A 698 42.72 1.03 2.49
CA LEU A 698 41.85 -0.14 2.62
C LEU A 698 42.36 -1.13 3.67
N GLU A 699 43.67 -1.42 3.68
CA GLU A 699 44.31 -2.28 4.71
C GLU A 699 44.13 -1.68 6.11
N LYS A 700 44.24 -0.37 6.25
CA LYS A 700 43.98 0.32 7.52
C LYS A 700 42.50 0.21 7.94
N ARG A 701 41.55 0.32 7.01
CA ARG A 701 40.11 0.21 7.30
C ARG A 701 39.73 -1.24 7.64
N PHE A 702 40.20 -2.19 6.89
CA PHE A 702 39.92 -3.63 7.16
C PHE A 702 40.65 -4.16 8.38
N GLY A 703 41.82 -3.59 8.72
CA GLY A 703 42.56 -3.89 9.93
C GLY A 703 42.07 -3.17 11.20
N PHE A 704 41.03 -2.32 11.08
CA PHE A 704 40.47 -1.63 12.23
C PHE A 704 39.75 -2.59 13.17
N VAL A 705 40.25 -2.70 14.38
CA VAL A 705 39.60 -3.44 15.47
C VAL A 705 38.93 -2.41 16.39
N TYR A 706 37.67 -2.60 16.66
CA TYR A 706 36.89 -1.71 17.53
C TYR A 706 37.44 -1.77 18.97
N PRO A 707 37.96 -0.68 19.52
CA PRO A 707 38.70 -0.68 20.80
C PRO A 707 37.82 -0.96 22.03
N TYR A 708 36.49 -0.93 21.86
CA TYR A 708 35.54 -1.09 22.97
C TYR A 708 34.69 -2.36 22.78
N GLU A 709 35.19 -3.41 22.12
CA GLU A 709 34.46 -4.64 21.88
C GLU A 709 33.99 -5.30 23.18
N TYR A 710 34.73 -5.15 24.26
CA TYR A 710 34.38 -5.66 25.60
C TYR A 710 33.12 -4.99 26.19
N ARG A 711 32.64 -3.86 25.63
CA ARG A 711 31.41 -3.19 26.07
C ARG A 711 30.16 -3.72 25.38
N LYS A 712 30.32 -4.58 24.40
CA LYS A 712 29.24 -5.09 23.56
C LYS A 712 28.15 -5.81 24.35
N ASP A 713 28.53 -6.52 25.40
CA ASP A 713 27.66 -7.35 26.21
C ASP A 713 27.11 -6.62 27.45
N ILE A 714 27.50 -5.35 27.67
CA ILE A 714 27.03 -4.56 28.81
C ILE A 714 25.76 -3.82 28.39
N PRO A 715 24.59 -4.14 28.97
CA PRO A 715 23.35 -3.43 28.61
C PRO A 715 23.38 -2.00 29.13
N VAL A 716 22.81 -1.08 28.37
CA VAL A 716 22.72 0.36 28.74
C VAL A 716 21.72 0.56 29.89
N LYS A 717 20.76 -0.35 30.03
CA LYS A 717 19.73 -0.32 31.06
C LYS A 717 19.22 -1.72 31.36
N VAL A 718 19.03 -2.03 32.63
CA VAL A 718 18.49 -3.31 33.11
C VAL A 718 17.25 -3.04 33.97
N SER A 719 16.18 -3.82 33.79
CA SER A 719 15.00 -3.73 34.66
C SER A 719 15.17 -4.55 35.94
N VAL A 720 14.46 -4.15 37.01
CA VAL A 720 14.43 -4.92 38.26
C VAL A 720 13.89 -6.35 38.02
N SER A 721 13.01 -6.53 37.04
CA SER A 721 12.49 -7.85 36.66
C SER A 721 13.56 -8.73 36.03
N ASP A 722 14.47 -8.14 35.25
CA ASP A 722 15.58 -8.88 34.64
C ASP A 722 16.62 -9.30 35.69
N LEU A 723 16.89 -8.43 36.66
CA LEU A 723 17.74 -8.76 37.79
C LEU A 723 17.16 -9.90 38.64
N LYS A 724 15.85 -9.90 38.88
CA LYS A 724 15.17 -11.00 39.56
C LYS A 724 15.27 -12.32 38.80
N LYS A 725 15.11 -12.30 37.50
CA LYS A 725 15.27 -13.53 36.68
C LYS A 725 16.69 -14.07 36.76
N LYS A 726 17.72 -13.24 36.74
CA LYS A 726 19.11 -13.64 36.89
C LYS A 726 19.37 -14.30 38.25
N SER A 727 18.91 -13.70 39.33
CA SER A 727 19.12 -14.28 40.69
C SER A 727 18.41 -15.61 40.89
N TYR A 728 17.31 -15.89 40.20
CA TYR A 728 16.65 -17.21 40.24
C TYR A 728 17.40 -18.29 39.46
N HIS A 729 18.23 -17.91 38.46
CA HIS A 729 19.03 -18.88 37.70
C HIS A 729 20.36 -19.24 38.40
N GLU A 730 20.89 -18.38 39.26
CA GLU A 730 22.13 -18.66 39.99
C GLU A 730 21.94 -19.51 41.23
N ASP A 731 20.72 -19.60 41.79
CA ASP A 731 20.40 -20.38 42.99
C ASP A 731 19.86 -21.80 42.72
N THR A 732 19.76 -22.25 41.47
CA THR A 732 19.19 -23.56 41.12
C THR A 732 20.22 -24.52 40.49
N ASP A 733 21.15 -25.00 41.31
CA ASP A 733 21.76 -26.33 41.14
C ASP A 733 20.85 -27.41 41.75
N ILE A 734 19.55 -27.40 41.49
CA ILE A 734 18.61 -28.43 41.89
C ILE A 734 17.78 -28.81 40.68
N GLU A 735 18.03 -30.02 40.17
CA GLU A 735 17.16 -30.79 39.29
C GLU A 735 15.78 -31.01 39.94
N GLU A 736 14.90 -30.02 39.86
CA GLU A 736 13.46 -30.20 39.91
C GLU A 736 12.84 -29.13 39.05
N ALA A 737 12.59 -29.52 37.79
CA ALA A 737 11.71 -28.77 36.91
C ALA A 737 10.32 -28.65 37.60
N VAL A 738 10.06 -27.51 38.21
CA VAL A 738 8.69 -27.14 38.51
C VAL A 738 8.05 -26.85 37.17
N TYR A 739 7.37 -27.85 36.63
CA TYR A 739 6.43 -27.68 35.54
C TYR A 739 5.40 -26.66 35.99
N PHE A 740 5.53 -25.40 35.53
CA PHE A 740 4.39 -24.54 35.40
C PHE A 740 3.59 -25.12 34.22
N GLU A 741 2.57 -25.90 34.54
CA GLU A 741 1.49 -26.15 33.61
C GLU A 741 0.97 -24.77 33.19
N PRO A 742 1.07 -24.38 31.91
CA PRO A 742 0.34 -23.21 31.46
C PRO A 742 -1.14 -23.54 31.71
N ASP A 743 -1.85 -22.69 32.42
CA ASP A 743 -3.31 -22.70 32.47
C ASP A 743 -3.79 -22.70 31.02
N ILE A 744 -4.08 -23.89 30.50
CA ILE A 744 -4.78 -24.04 29.21
C ILE A 744 -6.18 -23.52 29.51
N VAL A 745 -6.38 -22.23 29.28
CA VAL A 745 -7.70 -21.64 29.26
C VAL A 745 -8.42 -22.28 28.08
N PRO A 746 -9.40 -23.18 28.33
CA PRO A 746 -10.18 -23.75 27.24
C PRO A 746 -10.86 -22.59 26.52
N LEU A 747 -10.90 -22.64 25.20
CA LEU A 747 -11.65 -21.71 24.34
C LEU A 747 -13.17 -21.82 24.63
N VAL A 748 -13.58 -21.33 25.79
CA VAL A 748 -14.99 -21.21 26.16
C VAL A 748 -15.37 -19.77 25.84
N PRO A 749 -16.37 -19.53 24.98
CA PRO A 749 -16.84 -18.19 24.69
C PRO A 749 -17.21 -17.45 25.97
N ARG A 750 -16.81 -16.18 26.10
CA ARG A 750 -16.98 -15.32 27.29
C ARG A 750 -18.40 -15.32 27.87
N PHE A 751 -19.42 -15.50 27.03
CA PHE A 751 -20.84 -15.58 27.49
C PHE A 751 -21.18 -16.86 28.30
N ILE A 752 -20.29 -17.87 28.26
CA ILE A 752 -20.43 -19.08 29.13
C ILE A 752 -19.65 -18.88 30.41
N GLU A 753 -18.65 -18.00 30.43
CA GLU A 753 -17.84 -17.68 31.60
C GLU A 753 -18.60 -16.78 32.61
N GLU A 754 -19.41 -15.83 32.14
CA GLU A 754 -20.16 -14.91 33.01
C GLU A 754 -21.10 -15.61 34.02
N LYS A 755 -21.48 -16.86 33.78
CA LYS A 755 -22.26 -17.66 34.76
C LYS A 755 -21.40 -18.47 35.75
N LYS A 756 -20.09 -18.57 35.56
CA LYS A 756 -19.15 -19.31 36.41
C LYS A 756 -18.23 -18.41 37.26
N GLU A 757 -18.14 -17.13 36.95
CA GLU A 757 -17.29 -16.17 37.69
C GLU A 757 -17.78 -15.89 39.10
N ALA A 758 -19.01 -16.21 39.43
CA ALA A 758 -19.56 -16.04 40.80
C ALA A 758 -19.02 -17.03 41.84
N GLU A 759 -18.21 -18.04 41.44
CA GLU A 759 -17.71 -19.09 42.37
C GLU A 759 -16.18 -19.33 42.32
N LYS A 760 -15.39 -18.54 41.58
CA LYS A 760 -13.93 -18.72 41.59
C LYS A 760 -13.29 -17.90 42.70
N ALA A 761 -12.66 -18.59 43.66
CA ALA A 761 -11.74 -17.98 44.60
C ALA A 761 -10.67 -17.19 43.85
N PHE A 762 -10.42 -15.93 44.24
CA PHE A 762 -9.40 -15.06 43.64
C PHE A 762 -8.03 -15.75 43.64
N THR A 763 -7.39 -15.86 42.49
CA THR A 763 -6.01 -16.38 42.36
C THR A 763 -5.04 -15.43 43.08
N GLY A 764 -3.87 -15.93 43.47
CA GLY A 764 -2.86 -15.17 44.21
C GLY A 764 -2.45 -13.88 43.43
N SER A 765 -2.38 -13.93 42.10
CA SER A 765 -2.09 -12.78 41.23
C SER A 765 -3.19 -11.72 41.26
N ALA A 766 -4.46 -12.11 41.09
CA ALA A 766 -5.59 -11.20 41.11
C ALA A 766 -5.76 -10.53 42.48
N ARG A 767 -5.51 -11.28 43.54
CA ARG A 767 -5.50 -10.73 44.91
C ARG A 767 -4.36 -9.71 45.07
N GLY A 768 -3.16 -9.97 44.57
CA GLY A 768 -2.05 -9.02 44.57
C GLY A 768 -2.43 -7.70 43.89
N THR A 769 -3.05 -7.77 42.72
CA THR A 769 -3.50 -6.59 41.95
C THR A 769 -4.53 -5.76 42.74
N ALA A 770 -5.45 -6.43 43.45
CA ALA A 770 -6.44 -5.75 44.27
C ALA A 770 -5.78 -4.97 45.45
N TYR A 771 -4.81 -5.59 46.16
CA TYR A 771 -4.03 -4.90 47.19
C TYR A 771 -3.22 -3.73 46.63
N HIS A 772 -2.55 -3.87 45.48
CA HIS A 772 -1.82 -2.78 44.80
C HIS A 772 -2.74 -1.59 44.52
N ARG A 773 -3.94 -1.83 44.01
CA ARG A 773 -4.92 -0.78 43.69
C ARG A 773 -5.39 -0.02 44.93
N VAL A 774 -5.61 -0.72 46.06
CA VAL A 774 -5.94 -0.05 47.32
C VAL A 774 -4.76 0.80 47.79
N MET A 775 -3.54 0.27 47.76
CA MET A 775 -2.36 0.99 48.20
C MET A 775 -2.05 2.23 47.34
N GLU A 776 -2.31 2.13 46.06
CA GLU A 776 -2.20 3.23 45.10
C GLU A 776 -3.19 4.36 45.40
N CYS A 777 -4.43 4.03 45.79
CA CYS A 777 -5.48 5.00 46.02
C CYS A 777 -5.61 5.44 47.50
N LEU A 778 -4.89 4.81 48.43
CA LEU A 778 -5.05 5.02 49.88
C LEU A 778 -4.69 6.45 50.29
N GLU A 779 -5.61 7.14 50.98
CA GLU A 779 -5.36 8.42 51.61
C GLU A 779 -4.74 8.21 53.01
N TYR A 780 -3.43 8.31 53.12
CA TYR A 780 -2.66 8.04 54.34
C TYR A 780 -3.00 8.95 55.52
N ASN A 781 -3.60 10.11 55.27
CA ASN A 781 -4.08 11.05 56.31
C ASN A 781 -5.41 10.60 56.99
N LYS A 782 -6.10 9.60 56.45
CA LYS A 782 -7.36 9.05 56.92
C LYS A 782 -7.25 7.53 57.19
N THR A 783 -6.22 7.13 57.91
CA THR A 783 -5.94 5.71 58.17
C THR A 783 -5.80 5.37 59.65
N ASP A 784 -6.33 6.23 60.52
CA ASP A 784 -6.20 6.07 61.98
C ASP A 784 -7.09 4.97 62.58
N SER A 785 -8.14 4.53 61.85
CA SER A 785 -9.02 3.47 62.28
C SER A 785 -9.39 2.51 61.17
N THR A 786 -9.72 1.25 61.50
CA THR A 786 -10.26 0.24 60.59
C THR A 786 -11.51 0.73 59.85
N GLN A 787 -12.32 1.58 60.49
CA GLN A 787 -13.53 2.14 59.91
C GLN A 787 -13.21 3.08 58.77
N GLN A 788 -12.21 3.94 58.91
CA GLN A 788 -11.75 4.85 57.87
C GLN A 788 -11.14 4.09 56.66
N LEU A 789 -10.41 3.00 56.90
CA LEU A 789 -9.88 2.14 55.83
C LEU A 789 -11.02 1.47 55.07
N LYS A 790 -12.05 1.00 55.74
CA LYS A 790 -13.23 0.40 55.15
C LYS A 790 -13.99 1.41 54.28
N GLU A 791 -14.22 2.62 54.79
CA GLU A 791 -14.86 3.70 54.04
C GLU A 791 -14.11 4.09 52.75
N GLN A 792 -12.79 4.03 52.76
CA GLN A 792 -11.98 4.27 51.56
C GLN A 792 -12.12 3.13 50.54
N ILE A 793 -12.14 1.88 50.98
CA ILE A 793 -12.36 0.73 50.10
C ILE A 793 -13.76 0.79 49.50
N ASP A 794 -14.77 1.08 50.30
CA ASP A 794 -16.17 1.23 49.85
C ASP A 794 -16.29 2.40 48.84
N ALA A 795 -15.55 3.49 49.05
CA ALA A 795 -15.49 4.61 48.11
C ALA A 795 -14.80 4.22 46.75
N LEU A 796 -13.82 3.34 46.77
CA LEU A 796 -13.20 2.81 45.54
C LEU A 796 -14.19 1.95 44.74
N VAL A 797 -15.01 1.17 45.42
CA VAL A 797 -16.09 0.38 44.80
C VAL A 797 -17.15 1.31 44.20
N GLN A 798 -17.63 2.31 44.97
CA GLN A 798 -18.61 3.28 44.47
C GLN A 798 -18.12 4.09 43.26
N SER A 799 -16.83 4.42 43.24
CA SER A 799 -16.21 5.15 42.12
C SER A 799 -15.85 4.23 40.93
N LYS A 800 -16.23 2.95 40.97
CA LYS A 800 -15.91 1.93 39.95
C LYS A 800 -14.41 1.75 39.66
N LYS A 801 -13.55 2.12 40.58
CA LYS A 801 -12.12 1.87 40.53
C LYS A 801 -11.74 0.46 40.96
N MET A 802 -12.65 -0.22 41.65
CA MET A 802 -12.52 -1.59 42.15
C MET A 802 -13.87 -2.29 42.09
N SER A 803 -13.88 -3.58 41.80
CA SER A 803 -15.09 -4.39 41.84
C SER A 803 -15.41 -4.82 43.27
N GLU A 804 -16.69 -5.17 43.58
CA GLU A 804 -17.09 -5.70 44.87
C GLU A 804 -16.32 -6.97 45.25
N ALA A 805 -16.08 -7.87 44.29
CA ALA A 805 -15.33 -9.10 44.48
C ALA A 805 -13.87 -8.84 44.85
N GLU A 806 -13.22 -7.84 44.24
CA GLU A 806 -11.85 -7.41 44.60
C GLU A 806 -11.83 -6.82 46.02
N ALA A 807 -12.82 -6.03 46.41
CA ALA A 807 -12.90 -5.45 47.74
C ALA A 807 -13.11 -6.54 48.85
N GLU A 808 -13.89 -7.57 48.55
CA GLU A 808 -14.11 -8.70 49.49
C GLU A 808 -12.85 -9.54 49.71
N CYS A 809 -11.91 -9.62 48.74
CA CYS A 809 -10.68 -10.39 48.91
C CYS A 809 -9.65 -9.67 49.80
N ILE A 810 -9.84 -8.39 50.12
CA ILE A 810 -8.90 -7.58 50.90
C ILE A 810 -9.16 -7.71 52.42
N ARG A 811 -8.10 -8.07 53.12
CA ARG A 811 -8.15 -8.07 54.60
C ARG A 811 -7.71 -6.70 55.11
N ILE A 812 -8.64 -5.95 55.70
CA ILE A 812 -8.37 -4.61 56.24
C ILE A 812 -7.28 -4.64 57.31
N SER A 813 -7.17 -5.75 58.05
CA SER A 813 -6.13 -5.96 59.06
C SER A 813 -4.73 -5.90 58.50
N ASP A 814 -4.55 -6.38 57.25
CA ASP A 814 -3.24 -6.42 56.63
C ASP A 814 -2.81 -4.99 56.22
N ILE A 815 -3.74 -4.22 55.66
CA ILE A 815 -3.51 -2.80 55.33
C ILE A 815 -3.24 -1.99 56.59
N GLN A 816 -3.99 -2.24 57.64
CA GLN A 816 -3.82 -1.55 58.93
C GLN A 816 -2.48 -1.88 59.59
N SER A 817 -2.06 -3.15 59.53
CA SER A 817 -0.74 -3.56 60.00
C SER A 817 0.37 -2.87 59.24
N PHE A 818 0.25 -2.75 57.92
CA PHE A 818 1.20 -2.03 57.12
C PHE A 818 1.27 -0.54 57.47
N VAL A 819 0.11 0.13 57.50
CA VAL A 819 0.01 1.57 57.84
C VAL A 819 0.60 1.90 59.22
N ASN A 820 0.40 1.01 60.18
CA ASN A 820 0.96 1.17 61.54
C ASN A 820 2.46 0.80 61.65
N GLY A 821 2.98 0.14 60.65
CA GLY A 821 4.42 -0.20 60.56
C GLY A 821 5.31 1.01 60.26
N ALA A 822 6.63 0.85 60.51
CA ALA A 822 7.59 1.96 60.34
C ALA A 822 7.54 2.62 58.95
N LEU A 823 7.38 1.82 57.88
CA LEU A 823 7.27 2.33 56.52
C LEU A 823 5.95 3.09 56.30
N GLY A 824 4.82 2.53 56.76
CA GLY A 824 3.53 3.17 56.63
C GLY A 824 3.44 4.52 57.35
N GLN A 825 4.07 4.63 58.53
CA GLN A 825 4.16 5.89 59.25
C GLN A 825 5.03 6.93 58.54
N ARG A 826 6.15 6.52 57.92
CA ARG A 826 6.95 7.41 57.10
C ARG A 826 6.19 7.88 55.85
N MET A 827 5.44 6.99 55.19
CA MET A 827 4.59 7.35 54.08
C MET A 827 3.47 8.31 54.48
N LYS A 828 2.88 8.15 55.68
CA LYS A 828 1.89 9.07 56.25
C LYS A 828 2.48 10.47 56.45
N VAL A 829 3.69 10.58 57.00
CA VAL A 829 4.37 11.88 57.17
C VAL A 829 4.70 12.51 55.81
N ALA A 830 5.19 11.72 54.85
CA ALA A 830 5.46 12.18 53.49
C ALA A 830 4.17 12.64 52.76
N ALA A 831 3.08 11.94 52.92
CA ALA A 831 1.79 12.32 52.36
C ALA A 831 1.26 13.64 52.95
N LEU A 832 1.39 13.86 54.25
CA LEU A 832 1.01 15.13 54.91
C LEU A 832 1.88 16.31 54.44
N SER A 833 3.11 16.05 54.05
CA SER A 833 4.03 17.04 53.49
C SER A 833 3.95 17.23 51.99
N GLY A 834 3.06 16.50 51.28
CA GLY A 834 2.93 16.52 49.81
C GLY A 834 4.12 15.91 49.07
N LEU A 835 4.94 15.10 49.75
CA LEU A 835 6.16 14.49 49.23
C LEU A 835 6.02 12.99 48.94
N LEU A 836 4.81 12.46 48.96
CA LEU A 836 4.52 11.08 48.61
C LEU A 836 4.14 10.97 47.13
N PHE A 837 5.03 10.44 46.34
CA PHE A 837 4.81 10.11 44.92
C PHE A 837 4.49 8.62 44.80
N ARG A 838 3.50 8.26 43.98
CA ARG A 838 3.02 6.88 43.81
C ARG A 838 3.32 6.45 42.37
N GLU A 839 3.65 5.17 42.21
CA GLU A 839 3.99 4.57 40.89
C GLU A 839 4.97 5.44 40.07
N GLN A 840 5.92 6.08 40.77
CA GLN A 840 6.87 6.97 40.12
C GLN A 840 8.00 6.16 39.52
N PRO A 841 8.20 6.18 38.18
CA PRO A 841 9.34 5.52 37.56
C PRO A 841 10.63 6.24 37.96
N PHE A 842 11.67 5.46 38.26
CA PHE A 842 12.99 5.99 38.58
C PHE A 842 14.08 5.17 37.90
N VAL A 843 15.21 5.79 37.65
CA VAL A 843 16.41 5.16 37.12
C VAL A 843 17.55 5.49 38.07
N ILE A 844 18.31 4.46 38.45
CA ILE A 844 19.52 4.60 39.27
C ILE A 844 20.71 4.03 38.50
N SER A 845 21.85 4.72 38.56
CA SER A 845 23.07 4.23 37.95
C SER A 845 23.84 3.37 38.96
N ARG A 846 24.21 2.15 38.54
CA ARG A 846 25.03 1.20 39.29
C ARG A 846 26.29 0.84 38.53
N SER A 847 27.32 0.36 39.23
CA SER A 847 28.48 -0.22 38.54
C SER A 847 28.08 -1.48 37.83
N ALA A 848 28.55 -1.72 36.62
CA ALA A 848 28.26 -2.91 35.86
C ALA A 848 28.64 -4.17 36.63
N ALA A 849 29.75 -4.18 37.34
CA ALA A 849 30.19 -5.28 38.20
C ALA A 849 29.27 -5.58 39.40
N GLU A 850 28.36 -4.67 39.80
CA GLU A 850 27.34 -4.93 40.82
C GLU A 850 26.16 -5.72 40.25
N ILE A 851 26.03 -5.77 38.94
CA ILE A 851 24.95 -6.48 38.22
C ILE A 851 25.45 -7.82 37.70
N ASP A 852 26.72 -7.87 37.25
CA ASP A 852 27.37 -9.09 36.79
C ASP A 852 28.88 -8.96 37.06
N GLU A 853 29.41 -9.91 37.84
CA GLU A 853 30.84 -9.92 38.25
C GLU A 853 31.81 -10.02 37.06
N ALA A 854 31.33 -10.53 35.93
CA ALA A 854 32.11 -10.63 34.69
C ALA A 854 32.30 -9.27 33.97
N TRP A 855 31.56 -8.22 34.37
CA TRP A 855 31.61 -6.90 33.73
C TRP A 855 32.59 -5.95 34.41
N ASP A 856 33.12 -5.02 33.63
CA ASP A 856 34.09 -4.05 34.14
C ASP A 856 33.46 -3.14 35.22
N SER A 857 34.15 -3.02 36.38
CA SER A 857 33.71 -2.20 37.49
C SER A 857 33.70 -0.68 37.23
N GLN A 858 34.37 -0.21 36.17
CA GLN A 858 34.40 1.22 35.80
C GLN A 858 33.19 1.60 34.95
N GLU A 859 32.51 0.63 34.33
CA GLU A 859 31.32 0.89 33.53
C GLU A 859 30.06 1.00 34.46
N ARG A 860 29.09 1.77 34.00
CA ARG A 860 27.81 1.97 34.70
C ARG A 860 26.62 1.59 33.84
N VAL A 861 25.68 0.92 34.44
CA VAL A 861 24.42 0.51 33.85
C VAL A 861 23.24 1.30 34.45
#